data_4f6a6b74b5507bbcb864e16571390558
#
_entry.id   4f6a6b74b5507bbcb864e16571390558
#
_cell.length_a   1.000
_cell.length_b   1.000
_cell.length_c   1.000
_cell.angle_alpha   90.00
_cell.angle_beta   90.00
_cell.angle_gamma   90.00
#
_symmetry.space_group_name_H-M   'P 1'
#
loop_
_entity.id
_entity.type
_entity.pdbx_description
1 polymer ?
#
loop_
_entity_poly.entity_id
_entity_poly.type
_entity_poly.pdbx_seq_one_letter_code
_entity_poly.pdbx_strand_id
1 'polypeptide(L)'
;MVLLLGIVIAAMLVGTNSSPSSPVEIKPLVAAPSDRSQWDSWRQRLTAARKQMQHRLDYRDDLYRRKEFAWAASCYCCCFAMMCDQRFYDPAGRRYTAAQYLEEGESQFGGYDAVVLWHAYPRIGFDDRNQFDFYRDMPGGLAGLRELSRALHERGVRVFIDYNPWDTGTRREPKPDVEMLAEIVSAIDADGIFLDTLHEGTSNLRDRLDAVRPGVVLESELTLPVERIADHHMSWAQWFQDSPAPGVLWNKWFERRHMMHQIRRWDRDHTAELQMAWMNGSGMLVWENVFGSWVGWSPRGKAILRSMLGIQRRYAGLFSAEDWTPLVPAEQAGTYASLWQRGGVRLWTLVNRSEQRVEGTLLKVPHVKGQNYFDLVAGCECGRVCGNGVSLNGSIRPHGIAAFLGKWPLEPHGVSLTQFLARQAAMDQEADWSVSSPGPQERLRPVERTRQYKAHEVPDGMVAIAGVSLRMKTEYRNRECGFYDVPGQKPPAQPSGNIHKVVSFTREVELTPYAIDLTPVTNAQYVEFLRRTGYTPADSESFLKHWHNGQMPTGLEDHPVVYVDLEDARAYARWAGKRLPTEEEWQYAAQGGDGRAYPWGNAFEAGRCNDGRAGGTTAVAAYAQGRSPFGCYDMCGNTWEWTESERGDGRTRFCVLKGGSYYKAKGSDWYADGGPQRCDFSAKFLLMWPGLDRCATIGFRCAADLAHDGGE
;
A
#
# COMPACT_ATOMS: atom_id res chain seq x y z
N MET A 1 -26.46 8.24 -8.17
CA MET A 1 -27.35 7.48 -7.30
C MET A 1 -26.45 6.95 -6.18
N VAL A 2 -26.52 7.64 -5.07
CA VAL A 2 -25.62 7.47 -3.92
C VAL A 2 -25.98 6.19 -3.20
N LEU A 3 -25.06 5.23 -3.10
CA LEU A 3 -25.22 4.08 -2.21
C LEU A 3 -24.34 4.28 -0.98
N LEU A 4 -25.02 4.50 0.12
CA LEU A 4 -24.52 4.62 1.47
C LEU A 4 -23.72 3.36 1.88
N LEU A 5 -22.45 3.57 2.27
CA LEU A 5 -21.74 2.64 3.15
C LEU A 5 -22.31 2.77 4.56
N GLY A 6 -23.21 1.88 4.92
CA GLY A 6 -23.71 1.76 6.27
C GLY A 6 -22.66 1.11 7.17
N ILE A 7 -22.06 1.89 8.06
CA ILE A 7 -21.32 1.39 9.23
C ILE A 7 -22.35 0.86 10.19
N VAL A 8 -22.43 -0.46 10.35
CA VAL A 8 -23.18 -1.08 11.46
C VAL A 8 -22.20 -1.35 12.59
N ILE A 9 -22.16 -0.43 13.53
CA ILE A 9 -21.69 -0.72 14.90
C ILE A 9 -22.87 -1.36 15.61
N ALA A 10 -22.82 -2.65 15.82
CA ALA A 10 -23.69 -3.34 16.76
C ALA A 10 -22.83 -4.15 17.74
N ALA A 11 -22.57 -3.54 18.87
CA ALA A 11 -22.24 -4.31 20.06
C ALA A 11 -23.55 -4.89 20.62
N MET A 12 -23.64 -6.22 20.65
CA MET A 12 -24.43 -6.92 21.65
C MET A 12 -23.97 -8.37 21.74
N LEU A 13 -23.36 -8.69 22.86
CA LEU A 13 -23.22 -10.03 23.38
C LEU A 13 -24.62 -10.61 23.64
N VAL A 14 -25.05 -11.53 22.79
CA VAL A 14 -26.09 -12.48 23.15
C VAL A 14 -25.58 -13.85 22.74
N GLY A 15 -25.22 -14.65 23.71
CA GLY A 15 -24.93 -16.07 23.52
C GLY A 15 -26.20 -16.78 23.05
N THR A 16 -26.28 -17.07 21.76
CA THR A 16 -27.33 -17.96 21.24
C THR A 16 -26.81 -19.39 21.31
N ASN A 17 -27.35 -20.17 22.22
CA ASN A 17 -27.30 -21.63 22.16
C ASN A 17 -28.02 -22.07 20.86
N SER A 18 -27.27 -22.21 19.77
CA SER A 18 -27.81 -22.81 18.55
C SER A 18 -28.05 -24.30 18.77
N SER A 19 -29.26 -24.78 18.43
CA SER A 19 -29.56 -26.20 18.49
C SER A 19 -28.66 -27.01 17.56
N PRO A 20 -28.38 -28.30 17.85
CA PRO A 20 -27.46 -29.14 17.05
C PRO A 20 -27.84 -29.32 15.58
N SER A 21 -29.09 -28.95 15.21
CA SER A 21 -29.67 -29.13 13.87
C SER A 21 -29.66 -27.87 12.97
N SER A 22 -29.21 -26.72 13.49
CA SER A 22 -29.16 -25.50 12.67
C SER A 22 -28.05 -25.57 11.61
N PRO A 23 -28.32 -25.15 10.35
CA PRO A 23 -27.30 -25.07 9.33
C PRO A 23 -26.18 -24.12 9.73
N VAL A 24 -24.96 -24.36 9.21
CA VAL A 24 -23.85 -23.42 9.39
C VAL A 24 -24.19 -22.13 8.67
N GLU A 25 -24.10 -21.02 9.37
CA GLU A 25 -24.19 -19.71 8.75
C GLU A 25 -22.92 -19.48 7.91
N ILE A 26 -23.10 -19.40 6.59
CA ILE A 26 -21.99 -19.20 5.65
C ILE A 26 -21.62 -17.73 5.65
N LYS A 27 -20.46 -17.43 6.25
CA LYS A 27 -19.79 -16.13 6.25
C LYS A 27 -18.39 -16.31 5.68
N PRO A 28 -17.71 -15.22 5.27
CA PRO A 28 -16.32 -15.30 4.79
C PRO A 28 -15.40 -16.03 5.78
N LEU A 29 -15.59 -15.80 7.08
CA LEU A 29 -15.05 -16.61 8.17
C LEU A 29 -16.19 -17.31 8.88
N VAL A 30 -16.21 -18.64 8.83
CA VAL A 30 -17.14 -19.46 9.59
C VAL A 30 -16.60 -19.67 10.98
N ALA A 31 -17.23 -19.05 11.96
CA ALA A 31 -16.80 -19.14 13.37
C ALA A 31 -16.88 -20.58 13.89
N ALA A 32 -15.89 -20.95 14.68
CA ALA A 32 -15.85 -22.24 15.34
C ALA A 32 -16.58 -22.17 16.72
N PRO A 33 -17.23 -23.27 17.16
CA PRO A 33 -17.77 -23.33 18.50
C PRO A 33 -16.67 -23.27 19.55
N SER A 34 -16.90 -22.53 20.62
CA SER A 34 -16.00 -22.50 21.78
C SER A 34 -15.99 -23.81 22.55
N ASP A 35 -17.11 -24.53 22.55
CA ASP A 35 -17.23 -25.85 23.17
C ASP A 35 -16.71 -26.94 22.26
N ARG A 36 -15.65 -27.62 22.73
CA ARG A 36 -14.99 -28.71 22.01
C ARG A 36 -15.92 -29.87 21.68
N SER A 37 -16.94 -30.15 22.50
CA SER A 37 -17.90 -31.21 22.27
C SER A 37 -18.73 -31.02 20.99
N GLN A 38 -18.79 -29.79 20.48
CA GLN A 38 -19.53 -29.41 19.26
C GLN A 38 -18.67 -29.49 17.99
N TRP A 39 -17.35 -29.70 18.09
CA TRP A 39 -16.46 -29.62 16.93
C TRP A 39 -16.77 -30.69 15.86
N ASP A 40 -17.05 -31.93 16.28
CA ASP A 40 -17.38 -32.99 15.32
C ASP A 40 -18.64 -32.68 14.51
N SER A 41 -19.71 -32.27 15.19
CA SER A 41 -20.97 -31.90 14.54
C SER A 41 -20.79 -30.65 13.68
N TRP A 42 -19.99 -29.69 14.10
CA TRP A 42 -19.67 -28.49 13.33
C TRP A 42 -18.90 -28.84 12.02
N ARG A 43 -17.88 -29.70 12.07
CA ARG A 43 -17.17 -30.18 10.89
C ARG A 43 -18.08 -30.93 9.91
N GLN A 44 -18.99 -31.75 10.43
CA GLN A 44 -19.98 -32.45 9.59
C GLN A 44 -20.88 -31.43 8.86
N ARG A 45 -21.36 -30.39 9.56
CA ARG A 45 -22.16 -29.32 8.95
C ARG A 45 -21.35 -28.52 7.91
N LEU A 46 -20.08 -28.19 8.18
CA LEU A 46 -19.19 -27.52 7.21
C LEU A 46 -19.06 -28.36 5.92
N THR A 47 -18.83 -29.66 6.08
CA THR A 47 -18.68 -30.59 4.94
C THR A 47 -19.98 -30.72 4.16
N ALA A 48 -21.12 -30.80 4.83
CA ALA A 48 -22.43 -30.85 4.19
C ALA A 48 -22.72 -29.55 3.43
N ALA A 49 -22.47 -28.40 4.05
CA ALA A 49 -22.67 -27.08 3.44
C ALA A 49 -21.79 -26.91 2.19
N ARG A 50 -20.52 -27.34 2.23
CA ARG A 50 -19.61 -27.34 1.07
C ARG A 50 -20.18 -28.15 -0.08
N LYS A 51 -20.56 -29.41 0.16
CA LYS A 51 -21.13 -30.28 -0.87
C LYS A 51 -22.42 -29.73 -1.46
N GLN A 52 -23.32 -29.23 -0.61
CA GLN A 52 -24.57 -28.63 -1.05
C GLN A 52 -24.31 -27.40 -1.93
N MET A 53 -23.36 -26.56 -1.54
CA MET A 53 -23.00 -25.37 -2.30
C MET A 53 -22.36 -25.74 -3.64
N GLN A 54 -21.42 -26.70 -3.67
CA GLN A 54 -20.81 -27.20 -4.91
C GLN A 54 -21.87 -27.74 -5.88
N HIS A 55 -22.84 -28.52 -5.37
CA HIS A 55 -23.94 -29.03 -6.18
C HIS A 55 -24.87 -27.90 -6.68
N ARG A 56 -25.22 -26.94 -5.81
CA ARG A 56 -26.07 -25.78 -6.18
C ARG A 56 -25.47 -24.95 -7.31
N LEU A 57 -24.14 -24.77 -7.28
CA LEU A 57 -23.42 -23.95 -8.25
C LEU A 57 -22.97 -24.73 -9.49
N ASP A 58 -23.27 -26.04 -9.59
CA ASP A 58 -22.66 -26.92 -10.59
C ASP A 58 -21.13 -26.66 -10.68
N TYR A 59 -20.49 -26.60 -9.52
CA TYR A 59 -19.11 -26.17 -9.40
C TYR A 59 -18.13 -27.05 -10.16
N ARG A 60 -17.32 -26.43 -11.02
CA ARG A 60 -16.27 -27.10 -11.80
C ARG A 60 -14.94 -26.45 -11.49
N ASP A 61 -13.94 -27.28 -11.24
CA ASP A 61 -12.59 -26.86 -10.87
C ASP A 61 -11.62 -26.84 -12.07
N ASP A 62 -12.14 -26.70 -13.30
CA ASP A 62 -11.38 -26.82 -14.53
C ASP A 62 -10.16 -25.89 -14.58
N LEU A 63 -10.32 -24.63 -14.17
CA LEU A 63 -9.20 -23.69 -14.13
C LEU A 63 -8.16 -24.02 -13.03
N TYR A 64 -8.60 -24.54 -11.89
CA TYR A 64 -7.68 -24.99 -10.83
C TYR A 64 -6.86 -26.23 -11.21
N ARG A 65 -7.26 -26.97 -12.25
CA ARG A 65 -6.52 -28.13 -12.79
C ARG A 65 -5.49 -27.74 -13.83
N ARG A 66 -5.58 -26.55 -14.40
CA ARG A 66 -4.63 -26.06 -15.38
C ARG A 66 -3.27 -25.81 -14.73
N LYS A 67 -2.20 -26.25 -15.38
CA LYS A 67 -0.82 -26.15 -14.86
C LYS A 67 -0.38 -24.70 -14.66
N GLU A 68 -0.86 -23.81 -15.51
CA GLU A 68 -0.53 -22.40 -15.52
C GLU A 68 -0.97 -21.68 -14.24
N PHE A 69 -2.01 -22.19 -13.55
CA PHE A 69 -2.51 -21.64 -12.29
C PHE A 69 -2.03 -22.38 -11.04
N ALA A 70 -1.30 -23.50 -11.20
CA ALA A 70 -0.92 -24.36 -10.06
C ALA A 70 -0.13 -23.62 -8.97
N TRP A 71 0.66 -22.62 -9.35
CA TRP A 71 1.46 -21.80 -8.43
C TRP A 71 0.61 -21.02 -7.44
N ALA A 72 -0.60 -20.60 -7.81
CA ALA A 72 -1.49 -19.82 -6.97
C ALA A 72 -1.78 -20.47 -5.62
N ALA A 73 -1.95 -21.81 -5.61
CA ALA A 73 -2.21 -22.56 -4.39
C ALA A 73 -1.05 -22.60 -3.39
N SER A 74 0.14 -22.16 -3.80
CA SER A 74 1.35 -22.10 -2.97
C SER A 74 1.93 -20.68 -2.82
N CYS A 75 1.21 -19.66 -3.24
CA CYS A 75 1.58 -18.26 -3.05
C CYS A 75 1.23 -17.81 -1.62
N TYR A 76 2.04 -18.19 -0.63
CA TYR A 76 1.76 -17.95 0.79
C TYR A 76 2.15 -16.56 1.27
N CYS A 77 2.99 -15.84 0.53
CA CYS A 77 3.44 -14.50 0.91
C CYS A 77 3.43 -13.58 -0.31
N CYS A 78 2.47 -12.69 -0.35
CA CYS A 78 2.40 -11.61 -1.32
C CYS A 78 2.88 -10.30 -0.68
N CYS A 79 3.72 -9.55 -1.37
CA CYS A 79 4.16 -8.22 -0.94
C CYS A 79 3.40 -7.14 -1.72
N PHE A 80 2.83 -6.18 -1.00
CA PHE A 80 2.24 -5.00 -1.62
C PHE A 80 3.31 -3.91 -1.73
N ALA A 81 4.00 -3.86 -2.87
CA ALA A 81 5.11 -2.95 -3.08
C ALA A 81 4.62 -1.59 -3.55
N MET A 82 4.76 -0.60 -2.68
CA MET A 82 4.54 0.79 -3.04
C MET A 82 5.66 1.25 -3.96
N MET A 83 5.35 1.54 -5.22
CA MET A 83 6.37 1.95 -6.20
C MET A 83 7.01 3.32 -5.87
N CYS A 84 6.45 4.05 -4.90
CA CYS A 84 7.07 5.25 -4.31
C CYS A 84 8.12 4.94 -3.22
N ASP A 85 8.33 3.68 -2.84
CA ASP A 85 9.34 3.31 -1.85
C ASP A 85 10.74 3.51 -2.44
N GLN A 86 11.56 4.34 -1.78
CA GLN A 86 12.92 4.67 -2.21
C GLN A 86 13.86 3.46 -2.26
N ARG A 87 13.51 2.38 -1.57
CA ARG A 87 14.26 1.13 -1.64
C ARG A 87 13.82 0.22 -2.78
N PHE A 88 12.77 0.60 -3.52
CA PHE A 88 12.30 -0.11 -4.70
C PHE A 88 12.94 0.41 -5.99
N TYR A 89 13.27 1.70 -6.04
CA TYR A 89 13.93 2.35 -7.16
C TYR A 89 15.03 3.29 -6.67
N ASP A 90 16.23 3.18 -7.26
CA ASP A 90 17.38 4.06 -7.02
C ASP A 90 17.41 5.16 -8.09
N PRO A 91 17.00 6.41 -7.77
CA PRO A 91 17.00 7.50 -8.74
C PRO A 91 18.41 7.90 -9.21
N ALA A 92 19.42 7.79 -8.35
CA ALA A 92 20.79 8.15 -8.69
C ALA A 92 21.41 7.13 -9.67
N GLY A 93 21.18 5.85 -9.43
CA GLY A 93 21.60 4.76 -10.31
C GLY A 93 20.66 4.52 -11.48
N ARG A 94 19.49 5.18 -11.52
CA ARG A 94 18.43 5.05 -12.55
C ARG A 94 18.03 3.59 -12.80
N ARG A 95 17.82 2.85 -11.71
CA ARG A 95 17.54 1.40 -11.79
C ARG A 95 16.59 0.95 -10.69
N TYR A 96 15.81 -0.06 -11.01
CA TYR A 96 15.06 -0.80 -10.00
C TYR A 96 16.01 -1.60 -9.11
N THR A 97 15.76 -1.59 -7.81
CA THR A 97 16.55 -2.27 -6.79
C THR A 97 15.89 -3.56 -6.33
N ALA A 98 15.24 -4.27 -7.26
CA ALA A 98 14.46 -5.48 -6.99
C ALA A 98 15.24 -6.53 -6.20
N ALA A 99 16.51 -6.77 -6.53
CA ALA A 99 17.34 -7.75 -5.82
C ALA A 99 17.49 -7.40 -4.34
N GLN A 100 17.85 -6.16 -4.02
CA GLN A 100 17.99 -5.67 -2.64
C GLN A 100 16.67 -5.69 -1.90
N TYR A 101 15.57 -5.29 -2.57
CA TYR A 101 14.22 -5.32 -2.00
C TYR A 101 13.78 -6.73 -1.63
N LEU A 102 14.07 -7.73 -2.48
CA LEU A 102 13.79 -9.13 -2.20
C LEU A 102 14.68 -9.72 -1.10
N GLU A 103 15.97 -9.35 -1.05
CA GLU A 103 16.89 -9.77 0.01
C GLU A 103 16.45 -9.23 1.39
N GLU A 104 15.95 -7.99 1.44
CA GLU A 104 15.33 -7.44 2.64
C GLU A 104 14.07 -8.24 3.01
N GLY A 105 13.21 -8.55 2.04
CA GLY A 105 12.02 -9.39 2.23
C GLY A 105 12.35 -10.79 2.74
N GLU A 106 13.40 -11.43 2.22
CA GLU A 106 13.84 -12.72 2.69
C GLU A 106 14.34 -12.68 4.13
N SER A 107 15.17 -11.71 4.48
CA SER A 107 15.71 -11.57 5.84
C SER A 107 14.61 -11.23 6.86
N GLN A 108 13.63 -10.39 6.49
CA GLN A 108 12.59 -9.91 7.39
C GLN A 108 11.42 -10.90 7.50
N PHE A 109 10.96 -11.47 6.39
CA PHE A 109 9.72 -12.22 6.29
C PHE A 109 9.89 -13.69 5.85
N GLY A 110 11.06 -14.07 5.35
CA GLY A 110 11.29 -15.38 4.74
C GLY A 110 11.02 -15.39 3.23
N GLY A 111 10.98 -14.23 2.60
CA GLY A 111 10.83 -14.02 1.16
C GLY A 111 9.38 -13.92 0.68
N TYR A 112 9.21 -13.38 -0.51
CA TYR A 112 7.92 -13.20 -1.16
C TYR A 112 7.72 -14.23 -2.28
N ASP A 113 6.48 -14.71 -2.45
CA ASP A 113 6.07 -15.55 -3.57
C ASP A 113 5.51 -14.68 -4.72
N ALA A 114 4.96 -13.53 -4.37
CA ALA A 114 4.46 -12.54 -5.31
C ALA A 114 4.68 -11.11 -4.83
N VAL A 115 4.69 -10.17 -5.77
CA VAL A 115 4.75 -8.73 -5.51
C VAL A 115 3.66 -8.04 -6.34
N VAL A 116 2.81 -7.25 -5.70
CA VAL A 116 1.90 -6.32 -6.37
C VAL A 116 2.67 -5.02 -6.62
N LEU A 117 2.82 -4.66 -7.88
CA LEU A 117 3.37 -3.37 -8.28
C LEU A 117 2.27 -2.31 -8.14
N TRP A 118 2.19 -1.72 -6.94
CA TRP A 118 1.16 -0.74 -6.65
C TRP A 118 1.63 0.65 -7.05
N HIS A 119 0.98 1.21 -8.06
CA HIS A 119 1.37 2.48 -8.66
C HIS A 119 0.97 3.69 -7.77
N ALA A 120 0.61 4.79 -8.33
CA ALA A 120 0.54 6.07 -7.63
C ALA A 120 -0.87 6.48 -7.20
N TYR A 121 -1.65 5.58 -6.65
CA TYR A 121 -3.02 5.83 -6.17
C TYR A 121 -3.22 7.21 -5.49
N PRO A 122 -2.43 7.68 -4.50
CA PRO A 122 -2.65 8.97 -3.89
C PRO A 122 -2.38 10.17 -4.82
N ARG A 123 -1.92 9.92 -6.02
CA ARG A 123 -1.54 10.93 -7.02
C ARG A 123 -2.48 11.00 -8.22
N ILE A 124 -3.34 10.01 -8.41
CA ILE A 124 -4.37 10.05 -9.47
C ILE A 124 -5.30 11.23 -9.19
N GLY A 125 -5.43 12.12 -10.17
CA GLY A 125 -6.27 13.31 -10.10
C GLY A 125 -5.54 14.64 -9.90
N PHE A 126 -4.21 14.65 -9.70
CA PHE A 126 -3.42 15.91 -9.77
C PHE A 126 -3.42 16.48 -11.19
N ASP A 127 -3.31 15.64 -12.21
CA ASP A 127 -3.51 15.97 -13.62
C ASP A 127 -4.45 14.95 -14.27
N ASP A 128 -4.56 14.97 -15.60
CA ASP A 128 -5.50 14.13 -16.33
C ASP A 128 -5.03 12.69 -16.56
N ARG A 129 -3.81 12.35 -16.14
CA ARG A 129 -3.28 10.98 -16.28
C ARG A 129 -4.14 9.99 -15.51
N ASN A 130 -4.46 8.88 -16.18
CA ASN A 130 -5.18 7.77 -15.60
C ASN A 130 -4.22 6.71 -15.00
N GLN A 131 -4.77 5.68 -14.36
CA GLN A 131 -4.02 4.59 -13.75
C GLN A 131 -3.06 3.88 -14.73
N PHE A 132 -3.41 3.77 -16.02
CA PHE A 132 -2.57 3.12 -17.03
C PHE A 132 -1.39 4.00 -17.45
N ASP A 133 -1.55 5.32 -17.41
CA ASP A 133 -0.45 6.25 -17.63
C ASP A 133 0.62 6.12 -16.56
N PHE A 134 0.25 5.84 -15.32
CA PHE A 134 1.22 5.64 -14.25
C PHE A 134 2.14 4.44 -14.49
N TYR A 135 1.66 3.37 -15.13
CA TYR A 135 2.53 2.29 -15.59
C TYR A 135 3.43 2.71 -16.75
N ARG A 136 2.91 3.48 -17.70
CA ARG A 136 3.67 3.97 -18.86
C ARG A 136 4.75 4.98 -18.49
N ASP A 137 4.47 5.80 -17.47
CA ASP A 137 5.37 6.85 -16.97
C ASP A 137 6.33 6.34 -15.87
N MET A 138 6.34 5.03 -15.55
CA MET A 138 7.34 4.43 -14.66
C MET A 138 8.73 4.40 -15.32
N PRO A 139 9.81 4.31 -14.51
CA PRO A 139 11.17 4.28 -15.05
C PRO A 139 11.37 3.28 -16.20
N GLY A 140 11.75 3.78 -17.37
CA GLY A 140 11.89 2.98 -18.59
C GLY A 140 10.56 2.55 -19.22
N GLY A 141 9.42 3.07 -18.74
CA GLY A 141 8.09 2.74 -19.24
C GLY A 141 7.74 1.26 -19.08
N LEU A 142 6.86 0.76 -19.94
CA LEU A 142 6.48 -0.66 -19.91
C LEU A 142 7.66 -1.60 -20.20
N ALA A 143 8.67 -1.16 -20.94
CA ALA A 143 9.88 -1.95 -21.19
C ALA A 143 10.71 -2.10 -19.90
N GLY A 144 10.90 -1.03 -19.14
CA GLY A 144 11.57 -1.07 -17.84
C GLY A 144 10.83 -1.94 -16.82
N LEU A 145 9.49 -1.87 -16.81
CA LEU A 145 8.68 -2.75 -15.98
C LEU A 145 8.75 -4.22 -16.39
N ARG A 146 8.89 -4.50 -17.71
CA ARG A 146 9.13 -5.87 -18.18
C ARG A 146 10.48 -6.41 -17.72
N GLU A 147 11.53 -5.60 -17.72
CA GLU A 147 12.84 -5.99 -17.19
C GLU A 147 12.78 -6.22 -15.68
N LEU A 148 12.04 -5.39 -14.94
CA LEU A 148 11.76 -5.59 -13.53
C LEU A 148 11.03 -6.92 -13.30
N SER A 149 9.97 -7.22 -14.05
CA SER A 149 9.23 -8.48 -13.95
C SER A 149 10.14 -9.67 -14.20
N ARG A 150 11.00 -9.61 -15.22
CA ARG A 150 11.98 -10.66 -15.50
C ARG A 150 12.93 -10.89 -14.32
N ALA A 151 13.45 -9.82 -13.72
CA ALA A 151 14.36 -9.92 -12.57
C ALA A 151 13.66 -10.54 -11.33
N LEU A 152 12.37 -10.27 -11.15
CA LEU A 152 11.54 -10.88 -10.10
C LEU A 152 11.29 -12.37 -10.41
N HIS A 153 10.94 -12.72 -11.65
CA HIS A 153 10.73 -14.10 -12.10
C HIS A 153 11.99 -14.95 -11.98
N GLU A 154 13.18 -14.42 -12.26
CA GLU A 154 14.48 -15.11 -12.08
C GLU A 154 14.72 -15.51 -10.62
N ARG A 155 14.09 -14.80 -9.67
CA ARG A 155 14.07 -15.11 -8.23
C ARG A 155 12.86 -15.94 -7.80
N GLY A 156 12.03 -16.39 -8.75
CA GLY A 156 10.82 -17.18 -8.49
C GLY A 156 9.63 -16.37 -7.96
N VAL A 157 9.68 -15.03 -8.03
CA VAL A 157 8.64 -14.13 -7.52
C VAL A 157 7.69 -13.75 -8.64
N ARG A 158 6.38 -13.89 -8.42
CA ARG A 158 5.31 -13.52 -9.34
C ARG A 158 5.01 -12.03 -9.28
N VAL A 159 4.53 -11.47 -10.38
CA VAL A 159 4.27 -10.03 -10.52
C VAL A 159 2.80 -9.77 -10.77
N PHE A 160 2.23 -8.90 -9.97
CA PHE A 160 0.85 -8.42 -10.13
C PHE A 160 0.85 -6.94 -10.48
N ILE A 161 -0.15 -6.53 -11.24
CA ILE A 161 -0.53 -5.12 -11.38
C ILE A 161 -1.75 -4.82 -10.52
N ASP A 162 -1.92 -3.55 -10.18
CA ASP A 162 -3.10 -3.02 -9.52
C ASP A 162 -4.11 -2.50 -10.54
N TYR A 163 -5.41 -2.62 -10.25
CA TYR A 163 -6.49 -2.06 -11.05
C TYR A 163 -7.48 -1.27 -10.20
N ASN A 164 -7.61 0.02 -10.49
CA ASN A 164 -8.49 0.95 -9.81
C ASN A 164 -9.80 1.18 -10.61
N PRO A 165 -10.89 0.45 -10.35
CA PRO A 165 -12.14 0.57 -11.12
C PRO A 165 -12.85 1.91 -10.94
N TRP A 166 -12.50 2.66 -9.87
CA TRP A 166 -13.04 3.98 -9.59
C TRP A 166 -12.42 5.10 -10.45
N ASP A 167 -11.30 4.83 -11.15
CA ASP A 167 -10.64 5.83 -12.01
C ASP A 167 -11.38 5.99 -13.34
N THR A 168 -12.47 6.73 -13.29
CA THR A 168 -13.36 6.99 -14.44
C THR A 168 -13.46 8.47 -14.82
N GLY A 169 -12.90 9.37 -14.02
CA GLY A 169 -13.01 10.82 -14.16
C GLY A 169 -11.71 11.54 -14.56
N THR A 170 -10.65 10.79 -14.85
CA THR A 170 -9.42 11.26 -15.49
C THR A 170 -9.52 11.12 -17.01
N ARG A 171 -8.41 11.24 -17.76
CA ARG A 171 -8.38 11.00 -19.19
C ARG A 171 -8.72 9.53 -19.48
N ARG A 172 -9.78 9.31 -20.27
CA ARG A 172 -10.19 7.95 -20.60
C ARG A 172 -9.38 7.38 -21.77
N GLU A 173 -9.06 6.10 -21.65
CA GLU A 173 -8.46 5.36 -22.74
C GLU A 173 -9.49 5.18 -23.89
N PRO A 174 -9.01 5.10 -25.15
CA PRO A 174 -9.90 4.82 -26.30
C PRO A 174 -10.45 3.39 -26.29
N LYS A 175 -9.85 2.48 -25.49
CA LYS A 175 -10.23 1.08 -25.31
C LYS A 175 -10.87 0.87 -23.94
N PRO A 176 -11.74 -0.15 -23.79
CA PRO A 176 -12.24 -0.54 -22.47
C PRO A 176 -11.11 -0.97 -21.52
N ASP A 177 -11.33 -0.79 -20.22
CA ASP A 177 -10.33 -1.15 -19.18
C ASP A 177 -9.86 -2.62 -19.27
N VAL A 178 -10.76 -3.55 -19.65
CA VAL A 178 -10.40 -4.97 -19.85
C VAL A 178 -9.31 -5.15 -20.94
N GLU A 179 -9.42 -4.37 -22.03
CA GLU A 179 -8.41 -4.38 -23.08
C GLU A 179 -7.09 -3.76 -22.61
N MET A 180 -7.18 -2.66 -21.87
CA MET A 180 -5.99 -1.99 -21.31
C MET A 180 -5.27 -2.87 -20.30
N LEU A 181 -5.99 -3.55 -19.43
CA LEU A 181 -5.42 -4.52 -18.48
C LEU A 181 -4.71 -5.66 -19.21
N ALA A 182 -5.34 -6.22 -20.25
CA ALA A 182 -4.73 -7.26 -21.08
C ALA A 182 -3.44 -6.78 -21.78
N GLU A 183 -3.43 -5.54 -22.30
CA GLU A 183 -2.25 -4.94 -22.90
C GLU A 183 -1.11 -4.75 -21.89
N ILE A 184 -1.39 -4.16 -20.71
CA ILE A 184 -0.36 -3.97 -19.67
C ILE A 184 0.18 -5.31 -19.19
N VAL A 185 -0.69 -6.26 -18.87
CA VAL A 185 -0.30 -7.62 -18.44
C VAL A 185 0.64 -8.28 -19.45
N SER A 186 0.29 -8.23 -20.73
CA SER A 186 1.13 -8.78 -21.81
C SER A 186 2.44 -8.03 -21.99
N ALA A 187 2.41 -6.68 -21.89
CA ALA A 187 3.59 -5.83 -22.10
C ALA A 187 4.66 -6.05 -21.03
N ILE A 188 4.26 -6.16 -19.76
CA ILE A 188 5.19 -6.31 -18.64
C ILE A 188 5.37 -7.75 -18.17
N ASP A 189 4.67 -8.72 -18.78
CA ASP A 189 4.69 -10.14 -18.38
C ASP A 189 4.17 -10.39 -16.96
N ALA A 190 3.06 -9.71 -16.56
CA ALA A 190 2.48 -9.87 -15.23
C ALA A 190 1.75 -11.21 -15.06
N ASP A 191 1.81 -11.79 -13.84
CA ASP A 191 1.20 -13.07 -13.48
C ASP A 191 -0.19 -12.92 -12.85
N GLY A 192 -0.55 -11.70 -12.43
CA GLY A 192 -1.83 -11.46 -11.79
C GLY A 192 -2.29 -10.02 -11.85
N ILE A 193 -3.57 -9.83 -11.53
CA ILE A 193 -4.19 -8.52 -11.32
C ILE A 193 -4.78 -8.48 -9.92
N PHE A 194 -4.39 -7.50 -9.14
CA PHE A 194 -5.05 -7.12 -7.90
C PHE A 194 -6.24 -6.20 -8.24
N LEU A 195 -7.43 -6.60 -7.81
CA LEU A 195 -8.70 -5.92 -8.10
C LEU A 195 -9.06 -5.00 -6.92
N ASP A 196 -8.50 -3.78 -6.92
CA ASP A 196 -8.69 -2.79 -5.87
C ASP A 196 -10.17 -2.40 -5.74
N THR A 197 -10.69 -2.38 -4.51
CA THR A 197 -12.08 -2.06 -4.18
C THR A 197 -13.15 -2.97 -4.81
N LEU A 198 -12.76 -4.08 -5.42
CA LEU A 198 -13.68 -5.02 -6.09
C LEU A 198 -13.83 -6.33 -5.34
N HIS A 199 -15.06 -6.88 -5.40
CA HIS A 199 -15.34 -8.25 -5.00
C HIS A 199 -14.91 -9.26 -6.07
N GLU A 200 -14.97 -8.88 -7.36
CA GLU A 200 -14.73 -9.76 -8.51
C GLU A 200 -14.36 -8.96 -9.75
N GLY A 201 -13.70 -9.57 -10.69
CA GLY A 201 -13.50 -9.06 -12.03
C GLY A 201 -14.74 -9.17 -12.90
N THR A 202 -14.79 -8.43 -13.99
CA THR A 202 -15.87 -8.53 -14.99
C THR A 202 -15.87 -9.92 -15.64
N SER A 203 -17.03 -10.38 -16.11
CA SER A 203 -17.22 -11.74 -16.62
C SER A 203 -16.31 -12.08 -17.81
N ASN A 204 -15.96 -11.08 -18.65
CA ASN A 204 -15.11 -11.26 -19.83
C ASN A 204 -13.61 -11.08 -19.56
N LEU A 205 -13.22 -10.64 -18.35
CA LEU A 205 -11.83 -10.36 -18.02
C LEU A 205 -10.98 -11.65 -18.07
N ARG A 206 -11.51 -12.77 -17.55
CA ARG A 206 -10.83 -14.06 -17.57
C ARG A 206 -10.47 -14.52 -19.00
N ASP A 207 -11.46 -14.51 -19.88
CA ASP A 207 -11.29 -14.96 -21.28
C ASP A 207 -10.26 -14.06 -22.00
N ARG A 208 -10.35 -12.74 -21.75
CA ARG A 208 -9.45 -11.79 -22.38
C ARG A 208 -8.01 -11.95 -21.92
N LEU A 209 -7.79 -12.19 -20.62
CA LEU A 209 -6.45 -12.47 -20.08
C LEU A 209 -5.90 -13.78 -20.64
N ASP A 210 -6.69 -14.84 -20.68
CA ASP A 210 -6.27 -16.12 -21.23
C ASP A 210 -5.90 -16.04 -22.72
N ALA A 211 -6.50 -15.12 -23.48
CA ALA A 211 -6.18 -14.90 -24.89
C ALA A 211 -4.80 -14.24 -25.09
N VAL A 212 -4.31 -13.45 -24.14
CA VAL A 212 -3.01 -12.75 -24.25
C VAL A 212 -1.91 -13.41 -23.45
N ARG A 213 -2.22 -13.94 -22.26
CA ARG A 213 -1.27 -14.60 -21.36
C ARG A 213 -2.00 -15.61 -20.48
N PRO A 214 -2.00 -16.91 -20.84
CA PRO A 214 -2.60 -17.93 -19.98
C PRO A 214 -1.93 -17.99 -18.61
N GLY A 215 -2.73 -18.22 -17.56
CA GLY A 215 -2.22 -18.39 -16.20
C GLY A 215 -2.16 -17.10 -15.36
N VAL A 216 -2.66 -15.97 -15.86
CA VAL A 216 -2.81 -14.73 -15.08
C VAL A 216 -3.93 -14.91 -14.05
N VAL A 217 -3.63 -14.75 -12.77
CA VAL A 217 -4.62 -14.87 -11.70
C VAL A 217 -5.32 -13.55 -11.42
N LEU A 218 -6.52 -13.64 -10.84
CA LEU A 218 -7.26 -12.51 -10.30
C LEU A 218 -7.27 -12.63 -8.78
N GLU A 219 -6.96 -11.54 -8.09
CA GLU A 219 -7.01 -11.43 -6.64
C GLU A 219 -7.93 -10.28 -6.24
N SER A 220 -9.08 -10.57 -5.63
CA SER A 220 -10.03 -9.56 -5.19
C SER A 220 -9.65 -8.97 -3.83
N GLU A 221 -9.77 -7.65 -3.67
CA GLU A 221 -9.58 -6.99 -2.37
C GLU A 221 -10.73 -7.31 -1.41
N LEU A 222 -11.94 -7.20 -1.90
CA LEU A 222 -13.13 -7.45 -1.10
C LEU A 222 -13.50 -8.93 -1.12
N THR A 223 -14.42 -9.33 -0.23
CA THR A 223 -14.85 -10.72 -0.13
C THR A 223 -15.35 -11.25 -1.48
N LEU A 224 -14.63 -12.22 -2.03
CA LEU A 224 -14.98 -12.87 -3.27
C LEU A 224 -16.26 -13.71 -3.08
N PRO A 225 -17.32 -13.49 -3.90
CA PRO A 225 -18.48 -14.38 -3.92
C PRO A 225 -18.06 -15.80 -4.31
N VAL A 226 -18.59 -16.79 -3.60
CA VAL A 226 -18.24 -18.21 -3.87
C VAL A 226 -18.64 -18.64 -5.28
N GLU A 227 -19.62 -17.99 -5.88
CA GLU A 227 -20.09 -18.15 -7.26
C GLU A 227 -19.00 -17.84 -8.30
N ARG A 228 -18.03 -16.98 -7.91
CA ARG A 228 -16.93 -16.56 -8.78
C ARG A 228 -15.60 -17.22 -8.43
N ILE A 229 -15.60 -18.17 -7.49
CA ILE A 229 -14.36 -18.85 -7.08
C ILE A 229 -13.74 -19.67 -8.23
N ALA A 230 -14.55 -20.12 -9.17
CA ALA A 230 -14.08 -20.94 -10.30
C ALA A 230 -13.08 -20.21 -11.21
N ASP A 231 -13.14 -18.89 -11.32
CA ASP A 231 -12.29 -18.07 -12.20
C ASP A 231 -11.37 -17.08 -11.46
N HIS A 232 -11.47 -17.05 -10.11
CA HIS A 232 -10.57 -16.29 -9.24
C HIS A 232 -9.78 -17.23 -8.35
N HIS A 233 -8.46 -17.29 -8.49
CA HIS A 233 -7.60 -18.20 -7.74
C HIS A 233 -7.17 -17.62 -6.39
N MET A 234 -7.31 -16.31 -6.20
CA MET A 234 -6.88 -15.60 -5.01
C MET A 234 -7.91 -14.56 -4.57
N SER A 235 -7.89 -14.26 -3.27
CA SER A 235 -8.64 -13.16 -2.67
C SER A 235 -8.03 -12.75 -1.33
N TRP A 236 -8.32 -11.52 -0.90
CA TRP A 236 -7.94 -11.11 0.44
C TRP A 236 -8.90 -11.64 1.50
N ALA A 237 -8.35 -11.85 2.70
CA ALA A 237 -9.09 -12.12 3.92
C ALA A 237 -8.83 -10.98 4.91
N GLN A 238 -9.43 -9.83 4.65
CA GLN A 238 -9.33 -8.65 5.52
C GLN A 238 -10.62 -8.41 6.30
N TRP A 239 -10.51 -7.68 7.41
CA TRP A 239 -11.64 -7.26 8.23
C TRP A 239 -12.43 -8.40 8.89
N PHE A 240 -11.97 -9.63 8.82
CA PHE A 240 -12.63 -10.75 9.44
C PHE A 240 -12.31 -10.79 10.94
N GLN A 241 -13.34 -10.73 11.75
CA GLN A 241 -13.17 -10.98 13.18
C GLN A 241 -13.13 -12.48 13.42
N ASP A 242 -12.03 -12.94 14.02
CA ASP A 242 -11.88 -14.33 14.41
C ASP A 242 -12.63 -14.62 15.73
N SER A 243 -12.98 -15.90 15.95
CA SER A 243 -13.58 -16.41 17.18
C SER A 243 -12.51 -16.88 18.16
N PRO A 244 -12.84 -17.09 19.48
CA PRO A 244 -11.88 -17.63 20.45
C PRO A 244 -11.23 -18.93 19.99
N ALA A 245 -11.99 -19.86 19.41
CA ALA A 245 -11.45 -20.99 18.66
C ALA A 245 -11.27 -20.57 17.19
N PRO A 246 -10.14 -20.94 16.51
CA PRO A 246 -9.90 -20.57 15.14
C PRO A 246 -11.03 -20.97 14.19
N GLY A 247 -11.57 -20.00 13.47
CA GLY A 247 -12.59 -20.23 12.45
C GLY A 247 -12.01 -20.79 11.14
N VAL A 248 -12.90 -21.08 10.20
CA VAL A 248 -12.56 -21.57 8.87
C VAL A 248 -12.89 -20.54 7.82
N LEU A 249 -11.92 -20.18 6.99
CA LEU A 249 -12.10 -19.31 5.83
C LEU A 249 -12.93 -20.06 4.77
N TRP A 250 -14.12 -19.53 4.47
CA TRP A 250 -15.09 -20.26 3.66
C TRP A 250 -14.60 -20.55 2.24
N ASN A 251 -14.01 -19.59 1.56
CA ASN A 251 -13.51 -19.79 0.20
C ASN A 251 -12.37 -20.84 0.16
N LYS A 252 -11.46 -20.81 1.13
CA LYS A 252 -10.43 -21.85 1.30
C LYS A 252 -11.01 -23.22 1.65
N TRP A 253 -12.11 -23.26 2.42
CA TRP A 253 -12.85 -24.50 2.71
C TRP A 253 -13.60 -25.02 1.50
N PHE A 254 -14.19 -24.13 0.71
CA PHE A 254 -14.92 -24.49 -0.51
C PHE A 254 -13.99 -25.07 -1.58
N GLU A 255 -12.89 -24.36 -1.89
CA GLU A 255 -11.84 -24.81 -2.81
C GLU A 255 -10.48 -24.81 -2.10
N ARG A 256 -9.92 -25.99 -1.87
CA ARG A 256 -8.68 -26.16 -1.11
C ARG A 256 -7.46 -25.46 -1.70
N ARG A 257 -7.45 -25.27 -3.02
CA ARG A 257 -6.36 -24.61 -3.78
C ARG A 257 -6.51 -23.09 -3.84
N HIS A 258 -7.69 -22.56 -3.44
CA HIS A 258 -7.89 -21.11 -3.40
C HIS A 258 -6.96 -20.48 -2.35
N MET A 259 -6.18 -19.48 -2.75
CA MET A 259 -5.32 -18.77 -1.83
C MET A 259 -6.03 -17.53 -1.27
N MET A 260 -5.94 -17.34 0.04
CA MET A 260 -6.46 -16.15 0.69
C MET A 260 -5.33 -15.49 1.47
N HIS A 261 -5.07 -14.20 1.15
CA HIS A 261 -4.05 -13.43 1.87
C HIS A 261 -4.68 -12.66 3.02
N GLN A 262 -4.20 -12.94 4.24
CA GLN A 262 -4.63 -12.24 5.45
C GLN A 262 -3.98 -10.87 5.50
N ILE A 263 -4.75 -9.83 5.86
CA ILE A 263 -4.24 -8.47 6.00
C ILE A 263 -5.07 -7.64 6.99
N ARG A 264 -4.36 -6.90 7.85
CA ARG A 264 -4.84 -5.72 8.59
C ARG A 264 -3.82 -4.62 8.43
N ARG A 265 -3.86 -3.95 7.31
CA ARG A 265 -2.80 -3.06 6.79
C ARG A 265 -2.33 -1.95 7.75
N TRP A 266 -3.13 -1.59 8.75
CA TRP A 266 -2.80 -0.54 9.71
C TRP A 266 -2.31 -1.08 11.06
N ASP A 267 -2.33 -2.40 11.27
CA ASP A 267 -1.84 -3.03 12.48
C ASP A 267 -0.33 -3.31 12.36
N ARG A 268 0.36 -3.25 13.48
CA ARG A 268 1.78 -3.65 13.59
C ARG A 268 1.93 -5.07 14.09
N ASP A 269 0.98 -5.50 14.89
CA ASP A 269 0.91 -6.86 15.41
C ASP A 269 -0.07 -7.69 14.59
N HIS A 270 0.47 -8.57 13.79
CA HIS A 270 -0.28 -9.45 12.89
C HIS A 270 -0.48 -10.86 13.45
N THR A 271 -0.35 -11.04 14.76
CA THR A 271 -0.43 -12.36 15.40
C THR A 271 -1.74 -13.07 15.10
N ALA A 272 -2.88 -12.37 15.16
CA ALA A 272 -4.19 -12.97 14.92
C ALA A 272 -4.35 -13.46 13.49
N GLU A 273 -3.92 -12.64 12.51
CA GLU A 273 -3.96 -12.98 11.09
C GLU A 273 -3.00 -14.12 10.75
N LEU A 274 -1.80 -14.12 11.32
CA LEU A 274 -0.82 -15.18 11.15
C LEU A 274 -1.35 -16.52 11.68
N GLN A 275 -1.96 -16.52 12.85
CA GLN A 275 -2.57 -17.71 13.43
C GLN A 275 -3.77 -18.21 12.59
N MET A 276 -4.58 -17.28 12.06
CA MET A 276 -5.69 -17.63 11.15
C MET A 276 -5.14 -18.24 9.85
N ALA A 277 -4.15 -17.60 9.23
CA ALA A 277 -3.50 -18.12 8.02
C ALA A 277 -2.91 -19.52 8.26
N TRP A 278 -2.24 -19.71 9.40
CA TRP A 278 -1.63 -20.99 9.79
C TRP A 278 -2.65 -22.11 9.95
N MET A 279 -3.75 -21.85 10.62
CA MET A 279 -4.81 -22.83 10.86
C MET A 279 -5.64 -23.16 9.62
N ASN A 280 -5.64 -22.27 8.62
CA ASN A 280 -6.38 -22.44 7.37
C ASN A 280 -5.49 -22.83 6.17
N GLY A 281 -4.18 -22.94 6.32
CA GLY A 281 -3.27 -23.19 5.20
C GLY A 281 -3.35 -22.12 4.13
N SER A 282 -3.60 -20.88 4.53
CA SER A 282 -3.67 -19.69 3.68
C SER A 282 -2.43 -18.81 3.83
N GLY A 283 -2.36 -17.71 3.09
CA GLY A 283 -1.20 -16.83 3.02
C GLY A 283 -1.36 -15.52 3.77
N MET A 284 -0.32 -14.70 3.65
CA MET A 284 -0.24 -13.35 4.21
C MET A 284 0.07 -12.33 3.12
N LEU A 285 -0.49 -11.13 3.25
CA LEU A 285 -0.05 -9.97 2.51
C LEU A 285 0.87 -9.13 3.40
N VAL A 286 2.10 -8.91 2.95
CA VAL A 286 3.04 -8.02 3.63
C VAL A 286 2.92 -6.62 3.04
N TRP A 287 2.56 -5.67 3.88
CA TRP A 287 2.40 -4.28 3.50
C TRP A 287 2.85 -3.37 4.64
N GLU A 288 4.14 -3.00 4.65
CA GLU A 288 4.71 -2.14 5.71
C GLU A 288 4.63 -0.65 5.36
N ASN A 289 4.84 -0.29 4.09
CA ASN A 289 4.69 1.08 3.61
C ASN A 289 3.26 1.26 3.07
N VAL A 290 2.32 1.64 3.95
CA VAL A 290 0.90 1.73 3.61
C VAL A 290 0.61 3.12 3.05
N PHE A 291 0.43 3.21 1.75
CA PHE A 291 0.16 4.46 1.01
C PHE A 291 1.17 5.59 1.31
N GLY A 292 2.43 5.27 1.55
CA GLY A 292 3.45 6.25 1.90
C GLY A 292 3.54 6.56 3.41
N SER A 293 2.83 5.80 4.24
CA SER A 293 2.95 5.84 5.71
C SER A 293 3.56 4.54 6.21
N TRP A 294 4.66 4.64 6.95
CA TRP A 294 5.33 3.44 7.48
C TRP A 294 4.59 2.90 8.70
N VAL A 295 3.92 1.77 8.54
CA VAL A 295 3.29 1.03 9.63
C VAL A 295 4.29 0.07 10.28
N GLY A 296 4.97 -0.72 9.48
CA GLY A 296 5.94 -1.73 9.90
C GLY A 296 5.30 -2.91 10.65
N TRP A 297 5.90 -4.07 10.56
CA TRP A 297 5.48 -5.25 11.31
C TRP A 297 6.27 -5.39 12.61
N SER A 298 5.63 -5.95 13.64
CA SER A 298 6.33 -6.32 14.87
C SER A 298 7.38 -7.41 14.59
N PRO A 299 8.51 -7.43 15.32
CA PRO A 299 9.49 -8.52 15.23
C PRO A 299 8.87 -9.90 15.44
N ARG A 300 7.94 -10.03 16.38
CA ARG A 300 7.16 -11.26 16.60
C ARG A 300 6.40 -11.69 15.35
N GLY A 301 5.69 -10.78 14.69
CA GLY A 301 4.96 -11.07 13.46
C GLY A 301 5.90 -11.57 12.35
N LYS A 302 7.04 -10.90 12.17
CA LYS A 302 8.10 -11.31 11.22
C LYS A 302 8.66 -12.69 11.53
N ALA A 303 8.93 -12.99 12.81
CA ALA A 303 9.46 -14.28 13.25
C ALA A 303 8.47 -15.42 12.97
N ILE A 304 7.19 -15.23 13.31
CA ILE A 304 6.14 -16.21 13.05
C ILE A 304 6.02 -16.47 11.54
N LEU A 305 5.96 -15.42 10.71
CA LEU A 305 5.81 -15.56 9.27
C LEU A 305 6.99 -16.30 8.64
N ARG A 306 8.24 -15.98 9.01
CA ARG A 306 9.43 -16.70 8.53
C ARG A 306 9.34 -18.21 8.80
N SER A 307 8.95 -18.58 10.02
CA SER A 307 8.79 -19.97 10.41
C SER A 307 7.67 -20.66 9.64
N MET A 308 6.52 -20.00 9.48
CA MET A 308 5.37 -20.50 8.71
C MET A 308 5.74 -20.79 7.27
N LEU A 309 6.33 -19.82 6.56
CA LEU A 309 6.60 -19.91 5.13
C LEU A 309 7.50 -21.06 4.78
N GLY A 310 8.53 -21.33 5.59
CA GLY A 310 9.41 -22.48 5.38
C GLY A 310 8.63 -23.80 5.38
N ILE A 311 7.69 -23.95 6.31
CA ILE A 311 6.86 -25.16 6.43
C ILE A 311 5.79 -25.19 5.33
N GLN A 312 5.08 -24.10 5.08
CA GLN A 312 4.01 -24.02 4.09
C GLN A 312 4.51 -24.34 2.68
N ARG A 313 5.64 -23.75 2.27
CA ARG A 313 6.25 -24.00 0.95
C ARG A 313 6.71 -25.45 0.80
N ARG A 314 7.34 -26.02 1.84
CA ARG A 314 7.80 -27.41 1.81
C ARG A 314 6.64 -28.41 1.72
N TYR A 315 5.55 -28.11 2.38
CA TYR A 315 4.38 -29.01 2.48
C TYR A 315 3.14 -28.45 1.76
N ALA A 316 3.32 -27.61 0.75
CA ALA A 316 2.22 -26.96 0.01
C ALA A 316 1.15 -27.95 -0.49
N GLY A 317 1.59 -29.14 -0.93
CA GLY A 317 0.67 -30.18 -1.35
C GLY A 317 -0.22 -30.75 -0.25
N LEU A 318 0.12 -30.57 1.04
CA LEU A 318 -0.76 -30.92 2.16
C LEU A 318 -1.79 -29.81 2.39
N PHE A 319 -1.38 -28.54 2.38
CA PHE A 319 -2.27 -27.39 2.60
C PHE A 319 -3.31 -27.18 1.48
N SER A 320 -3.09 -27.78 0.32
CA SER A 320 -4.05 -27.81 -0.79
C SER A 320 -4.80 -29.16 -0.93
N ALA A 321 -4.55 -30.10 -0.02
CA ALA A 321 -5.19 -31.41 -0.06
C ALA A 321 -6.64 -31.36 0.43
N GLU A 322 -7.48 -32.28 -0.07
CA GLU A 322 -8.88 -32.42 0.36
C GLU A 322 -9.00 -32.85 1.83
N ASP A 323 -8.03 -33.64 2.31
CA ASP A 323 -8.07 -34.19 3.66
C ASP A 323 -7.51 -33.21 4.69
N TRP A 324 -8.32 -32.20 5.00
CA TRP A 324 -8.09 -31.19 6.04
C TRP A 324 -9.18 -31.30 7.11
N THR A 325 -8.75 -31.53 8.36
CA THR A 325 -9.60 -31.57 9.55
C THR A 325 -9.29 -30.40 10.47
N PRO A 326 -10.08 -29.33 10.46
CA PRO A 326 -9.90 -28.22 11.40
C PRO A 326 -10.29 -28.61 12.82
N LEU A 327 -9.61 -28.04 13.82
CA LEU A 327 -9.90 -28.22 15.25
C LEU A 327 -9.87 -29.68 15.72
N VAL A 328 -8.77 -30.38 15.47
CA VAL A 328 -8.53 -31.65 16.15
C VAL A 328 -8.20 -31.42 17.65
N PRO A 329 -8.53 -32.37 18.55
CA PRO A 329 -8.31 -32.21 19.98
C PRO A 329 -6.83 -31.94 20.33
N ALA A 330 -6.57 -30.89 21.09
CA ALA A 330 -5.28 -30.59 21.70
C ALA A 330 -5.36 -30.77 23.22
N GLU A 331 -4.22 -31.13 23.85
CA GLU A 331 -4.17 -31.48 25.29
C GLU A 331 -4.13 -30.24 26.19
N GLN A 332 -3.59 -29.10 25.69
CA GLN A 332 -3.39 -27.90 26.47
C GLN A 332 -4.52 -26.88 26.26
N ALA A 333 -4.94 -26.22 27.35
CA ALA A 333 -5.92 -25.14 27.24
C ALA A 333 -5.37 -23.96 26.45
N GLY A 334 -6.25 -23.29 25.68
CA GLY A 334 -5.85 -22.17 24.81
C GLY A 334 -5.06 -22.60 23.56
N THR A 335 -4.82 -23.90 23.38
CA THR A 335 -4.15 -24.43 22.20
C THR A 335 -5.16 -25.08 21.26
N TYR A 336 -5.00 -24.78 19.95
CA TYR A 336 -5.86 -25.31 18.90
C TYR A 336 -5.00 -25.95 17.81
N ALA A 337 -5.54 -26.99 17.13
CA ALA A 337 -4.80 -27.73 16.12
C ALA A 337 -5.67 -28.05 14.90
N SER A 338 -5.09 -27.99 13.71
CA SER A 338 -5.64 -28.53 12.45
C SER A 338 -4.79 -29.68 11.97
N LEU A 339 -5.42 -30.67 11.29
CA LEU A 339 -4.74 -31.81 10.69
C LEU A 339 -4.88 -31.78 9.18
N TRP A 340 -3.76 -31.96 8.50
CA TRP A 340 -3.64 -32.06 7.05
C TRP A 340 -3.04 -33.41 6.69
N GLN A 341 -3.64 -34.13 5.70
CA GLN A 341 -3.19 -35.47 5.34
C GLN A 341 -3.14 -35.65 3.83
N ARG A 342 -2.10 -36.36 3.37
CA ARG A 342 -1.99 -36.79 1.98
C ARG A 342 -0.93 -37.89 1.85
N GLY A 343 -1.25 -38.96 1.17
CA GLY A 343 -0.27 -40.02 0.86
C GLY A 343 0.39 -40.64 2.10
N GLY A 344 -0.31 -40.73 3.22
CA GLY A 344 0.18 -41.23 4.49
C GLY A 344 1.03 -40.27 5.30
N VAL A 345 1.34 -39.07 4.79
CA VAL A 345 1.96 -37.99 5.55
C VAL A 345 0.89 -37.24 6.31
N ARG A 346 1.14 -36.92 7.58
CA ARG A 346 0.26 -36.16 8.48
C ARG A 346 0.99 -34.94 8.99
N LEU A 347 0.38 -33.77 8.85
CA LEU A 347 0.87 -32.50 9.37
C LEU A 347 -0.18 -31.90 10.32
N TRP A 348 0.21 -31.59 11.53
CA TRP A 348 -0.61 -30.85 12.46
C TRP A 348 -0.06 -29.42 12.61
N THR A 349 -0.89 -28.43 12.35
CA THR A 349 -0.60 -27.04 12.63
C THR A 349 -1.26 -26.65 13.94
N LEU A 350 -0.52 -26.02 14.85
CA LEU A 350 -1.02 -25.59 16.14
C LEU A 350 -0.81 -24.10 16.39
N VAL A 351 -1.72 -23.51 17.16
CA VAL A 351 -1.60 -22.15 17.69
C VAL A 351 -1.83 -22.14 19.18
N ASN A 352 -1.07 -21.32 19.89
CA ASN A 352 -1.31 -20.98 21.29
C ASN A 352 -1.96 -19.57 21.34
N ARG A 353 -3.19 -19.46 21.78
CA ARG A 353 -3.93 -18.19 21.94
C ARG A 353 -3.91 -17.63 23.36
N SER A 354 -3.08 -18.22 24.23
CA SER A 354 -2.95 -17.76 25.61
C SER A 354 -1.73 -16.86 25.80
N GLU A 355 -1.75 -16.10 26.88
CA GLU A 355 -0.63 -15.27 27.36
C GLU A 355 0.49 -16.10 28.01
N GLN A 356 0.32 -17.41 28.11
CA GLN A 356 1.26 -18.29 28.77
C GLN A 356 1.95 -19.21 27.74
N ARG A 357 3.21 -19.54 27.99
CA ARG A 357 3.87 -20.62 27.30
C ARG A 357 3.21 -21.94 27.67
N VAL A 358 2.92 -22.77 26.68
CA VAL A 358 2.42 -24.14 26.90
C VAL A 358 3.53 -25.14 26.57
N GLU A 359 3.66 -26.17 27.41
CA GLU A 359 4.74 -27.16 27.29
C GLU A 359 4.24 -28.57 27.65
N GLY A 360 4.96 -29.57 27.16
CA GLY A 360 4.67 -30.98 27.40
C GLY A 360 3.91 -31.65 26.27
N THR A 361 2.98 -32.54 26.57
CA THR A 361 2.17 -33.19 25.56
C THR A 361 1.16 -32.20 25.00
N LEU A 362 1.28 -31.89 23.69
CA LEU A 362 0.39 -30.99 22.98
C LEU A 362 -0.71 -31.74 22.23
N LEU A 363 -0.38 -32.91 21.68
CA LEU A 363 -1.34 -33.78 20.97
C LEU A 363 -1.13 -35.26 21.40
N LYS A 364 -2.24 -36.00 21.44
CA LYS A 364 -2.26 -37.46 21.46
C LYS A 364 -2.92 -37.97 20.20
N VAL A 365 -2.18 -38.70 19.39
CA VAL A 365 -2.62 -39.15 18.06
C VAL A 365 -2.43 -40.65 17.91
N PRO A 366 -3.23 -41.33 17.07
CA PRO A 366 -3.02 -42.72 16.75
C PRO A 366 -1.61 -42.95 16.15
N HIS A 367 -0.89 -43.94 16.67
CA HIS A 367 0.40 -44.30 16.11
C HIS A 367 0.23 -45.08 14.78
N VAL A 368 1.02 -44.70 13.78
CA VAL A 368 1.13 -45.42 12.53
C VAL A 368 2.49 -46.13 12.50
N LYS A 369 2.48 -47.43 12.40
CA LYS A 369 3.70 -48.26 12.46
C LYS A 369 4.71 -47.77 11.41
N GLY A 370 5.94 -47.53 11.86
CA GLY A 370 7.04 -47.06 11.01
C GLY A 370 7.09 -45.58 10.73
N GLN A 371 6.16 -44.76 11.27
CA GLN A 371 6.25 -43.29 11.20
C GLN A 371 7.15 -42.74 12.30
N ASN A 372 8.00 -41.78 11.93
CA ASN A 372 8.70 -40.86 12.82
C ASN A 372 7.92 -39.55 12.95
N TYR A 373 8.13 -38.85 14.06
CA TYR A 373 7.42 -37.63 14.37
C TYR A 373 8.40 -36.50 14.69
N PHE A 374 8.14 -35.34 14.10
CA PHE A 374 9.02 -34.18 14.17
C PHE A 374 8.22 -32.92 14.55
N ASP A 375 8.81 -32.10 15.40
CA ASP A 375 8.39 -30.70 15.56
C ASP A 375 9.13 -29.87 14.52
N LEU A 376 8.39 -29.33 13.57
CA LEU A 376 8.96 -28.59 12.45
C LEU A 376 9.38 -27.16 12.82
N VAL A 377 8.81 -26.57 13.89
CA VAL A 377 9.19 -25.24 14.37
C VAL A 377 10.42 -25.34 15.25
N ALA A 378 10.41 -26.26 16.23
CA ALA A 378 11.57 -26.50 17.11
C ALA A 378 12.72 -27.23 16.39
N GLY A 379 12.47 -27.85 15.24
CA GLY A 379 13.48 -28.52 14.43
C GLY A 379 14.01 -29.82 15.03
N CYS A 380 13.18 -30.59 15.72
CA CYS A 380 13.61 -31.82 16.42
C CYS A 380 12.62 -32.97 16.30
N GLU A 381 13.03 -34.17 16.66
CA GLU A 381 12.12 -35.32 16.88
C GLU A 381 11.31 -35.10 18.17
N CYS A 382 10.01 -35.48 18.16
CA CYS A 382 9.10 -35.15 19.24
C CYS A 382 8.14 -36.24 19.71
N GLY A 383 8.07 -37.38 19.04
CA GLY A 383 7.08 -38.42 19.30
C GLY A 383 7.50 -39.42 20.41
N ARG A 384 6.64 -39.62 21.42
CA ARG A 384 6.76 -40.73 22.35
C ARG A 384 5.65 -41.75 22.13
N VAL A 385 6.00 -42.90 21.62
CA VAL A 385 5.04 -44.00 21.36
C VAL A 385 4.61 -44.64 22.69
N CYS A 386 3.30 -44.78 22.91
CA CYS A 386 2.69 -45.40 24.05
C CYS A 386 1.54 -46.28 23.61
N GLY A 387 1.80 -47.58 23.47
CA GLY A 387 0.82 -48.53 22.95
C GLY A 387 0.42 -48.22 21.50
N ASN A 388 -0.87 -48.06 21.25
CA ASN A 388 -1.41 -47.72 19.93
C ASN A 388 -1.44 -46.20 19.67
N GLY A 389 -0.93 -45.39 20.60
CA GLY A 389 -0.91 -43.94 20.49
C GLY A 389 0.50 -43.36 20.50
N VAL A 390 0.58 -42.10 20.11
CA VAL A 390 1.79 -41.29 20.21
C VAL A 390 1.45 -39.97 20.90
N SER A 391 2.25 -39.62 21.91
CA SER A 391 2.25 -38.30 22.51
C SER A 391 3.24 -37.41 21.76
N LEU A 392 2.75 -36.33 21.10
CA LEU A 392 3.57 -35.31 20.48
C LEU A 392 3.85 -34.24 21.50
N ASN A 393 5.10 -34.13 21.91
CA ASN A 393 5.55 -33.21 22.95
C ASN A 393 6.25 -32.01 22.31
N GLY A 394 6.05 -30.85 22.88
CA GLY A 394 6.67 -29.61 22.40
C GLY A 394 6.44 -28.44 23.34
N SER A 395 6.80 -27.26 22.88
CA SER A 395 6.58 -25.99 23.59
C SER A 395 6.11 -24.96 22.58
N ILE A 396 5.05 -24.21 22.94
CA ILE A 396 4.57 -23.09 22.11
C ILE A 396 4.63 -21.80 22.95
N ARG A 397 5.34 -20.81 22.48
CA ARG A 397 5.39 -19.48 23.11
C ARG A 397 4.00 -18.86 23.22
N PRO A 398 3.78 -17.88 24.11
CA PRO A 398 2.56 -17.07 24.10
C PRO A 398 2.29 -16.55 22.69
N HIS A 399 1.06 -16.71 22.22
CA HIS A 399 0.64 -16.30 20.87
C HIS A 399 1.45 -16.91 19.70
N GLY A 400 2.24 -17.95 19.97
CA GLY A 400 3.08 -18.63 19.00
C GLY A 400 2.36 -19.68 18.19
N ILE A 401 3.15 -20.38 17.37
CA ILE A 401 2.74 -21.50 16.52
C ILE A 401 3.59 -22.73 16.79
N ALA A 402 3.08 -23.90 16.43
CA ALA A 402 3.86 -25.13 16.29
C ALA A 402 3.38 -25.94 15.09
N ALA A 403 4.19 -26.90 14.68
CA ALA A 403 3.84 -27.84 13.63
C ALA A 403 4.43 -29.22 13.90
N PHE A 404 3.60 -30.25 13.91
CA PHE A 404 4.06 -31.63 14.02
C PHE A 404 3.88 -32.39 12.72
N LEU A 405 4.90 -33.12 12.33
CA LEU A 405 4.91 -33.95 11.12
C LEU A 405 5.02 -35.42 11.50
N GLY A 406 4.10 -36.25 10.99
CA GLY A 406 4.22 -37.72 11.02
C GLY A 406 4.48 -38.22 9.59
N LYS A 407 5.64 -38.85 9.35
CA LYS A 407 5.99 -39.38 8.04
C LYS A 407 6.86 -40.62 8.13
N TRP A 408 6.89 -41.42 7.04
CA TRP A 408 7.86 -42.48 6.89
C TRP A 408 9.25 -41.93 6.54
N PRO A 409 10.33 -42.73 6.75
CA PRO A 409 11.71 -42.25 6.59
C PRO A 409 12.11 -41.83 5.16
N LEU A 410 11.32 -42.14 4.14
CA LEU A 410 11.63 -41.81 2.73
C LEU A 410 11.62 -40.32 2.49
N GLU A 411 12.74 -39.79 2.02
CA GLU A 411 12.90 -38.36 1.71
C GLU A 411 12.43 -38.05 0.28
N PRO A 412 11.68 -36.96 0.07
CA PRO A 412 11.46 -36.41 -1.25
C PRO A 412 12.74 -35.75 -1.78
N HIS A 413 12.86 -35.59 -3.09
CA HIS A 413 13.95 -34.84 -3.73
C HIS A 413 14.01 -33.40 -3.21
N GLY A 414 15.20 -32.87 -2.92
CA GLY A 414 15.44 -31.52 -2.43
C GLY A 414 16.27 -31.45 -1.15
N VAL A 415 16.17 -30.33 -0.43
CA VAL A 415 16.83 -30.14 0.87
C VAL A 415 16.38 -31.21 1.84
N SER A 416 17.32 -31.93 2.47
CA SER A 416 17.01 -33.02 3.38
C SER A 416 16.15 -32.52 4.56
N LEU A 417 15.33 -33.43 5.13
CA LEU A 417 14.53 -33.06 6.32
C LEU A 417 15.45 -32.60 7.45
N THR A 418 16.60 -33.21 7.66
CA THR A 418 17.58 -32.85 8.69
C THR A 418 18.07 -31.39 8.51
N GLN A 419 18.43 -31.02 7.28
CA GLN A 419 18.86 -29.66 6.97
C GLN A 419 17.71 -28.64 7.16
N PHE A 420 16.50 -29.01 6.78
CA PHE A 420 15.31 -28.19 7.00
C PHE A 420 15.05 -27.96 8.49
N LEU A 421 15.05 -29.03 9.30
CA LEU A 421 14.87 -28.95 10.76
C LEU A 421 15.95 -28.08 11.42
N ALA A 422 17.21 -28.22 11.01
CA ALA A 422 18.30 -27.40 11.52
C ALA A 422 18.09 -25.90 11.21
N ARG A 423 17.60 -25.57 10.01
CA ARG A 423 17.27 -24.18 9.64
C ARG A 423 16.11 -23.63 10.50
N GLN A 424 15.06 -24.40 10.68
CA GLN A 424 13.92 -24.00 11.51
C GLN A 424 14.32 -23.78 12.97
N ALA A 425 15.13 -24.66 13.54
CA ALA A 425 15.67 -24.51 14.89
C ALA A 425 16.51 -23.24 15.04
N ALA A 426 17.38 -22.94 14.09
CA ALA A 426 18.18 -21.72 14.09
C ALA A 426 17.29 -20.47 14.03
N MET A 427 16.31 -20.43 13.12
CA MET A 427 15.36 -19.30 13.03
C MET A 427 14.57 -19.10 14.33
N ASP A 428 14.14 -20.16 15.00
CA ASP A 428 13.39 -20.03 16.25
C ASP A 428 14.28 -19.51 17.40
N GLN A 429 15.56 -19.91 17.46
CA GLN A 429 16.51 -19.46 18.47
C GLN A 429 16.92 -18.00 18.29
N GLU A 430 17.07 -17.53 17.06
CA GLU A 430 17.48 -16.17 16.73
C GLU A 430 16.30 -15.18 16.69
N ALA A 431 15.07 -15.66 16.81
CA ALA A 431 13.87 -14.86 16.63
C ALA A 431 13.69 -13.81 17.75
N ASP A 432 13.48 -12.56 17.35
CA ASP A 432 13.00 -11.49 18.21
C ASP A 432 11.47 -11.61 18.36
N TRP A 433 11.02 -11.73 19.63
CA TRP A 433 9.60 -11.87 19.98
C TRP A 433 8.98 -10.60 20.54
N SER A 434 9.66 -9.47 20.41
CA SER A 434 9.11 -8.18 20.82
C SER A 434 7.93 -7.76 19.93
N VAL A 435 7.01 -7.00 20.54
CA VAL A 435 5.78 -6.53 19.86
C VAL A 435 5.86 -5.08 19.41
N SER A 436 6.90 -4.37 19.84
CA SER A 436 7.12 -2.98 19.42
C SER A 436 8.32 -2.89 18.49
N SER A 437 8.16 -2.25 17.37
CA SER A 437 9.25 -1.86 16.49
C SER A 437 9.21 -0.34 16.33
N PRO A 438 10.29 0.38 16.65
CA PRO A 438 10.39 1.78 16.27
C PRO A 438 10.43 1.83 14.74
N GLY A 439 9.42 2.46 14.14
CA GLY A 439 9.44 2.75 12.70
C GLY A 439 10.41 3.87 12.36
N PRO A 440 10.72 4.04 11.08
CA PRO A 440 11.44 5.22 10.63
C PRO A 440 10.70 6.48 11.06
N GLN A 441 11.46 7.51 11.45
CA GLN A 441 10.90 8.80 11.82
C GLN A 441 10.94 9.73 10.62
N GLU A 442 9.82 10.36 10.36
CA GLU A 442 9.70 11.39 9.35
C GLU A 442 10.52 12.63 9.75
N ARG A 443 11.31 13.15 8.80
CA ARG A 443 12.18 14.31 9.00
C ARG A 443 11.91 15.34 7.93
N LEU A 444 11.77 16.59 8.37
CA LEU A 444 11.75 17.74 7.48
C LEU A 444 13.15 17.95 6.90
N ARG A 445 13.25 18.10 5.59
CA ARG A 445 14.50 18.49 4.92
C ARG A 445 14.85 19.93 5.33
N PRO A 446 16.09 20.20 5.78
CA PRO A 446 16.52 21.56 6.06
C PRO A 446 16.45 22.43 4.80
N VAL A 447 15.92 23.62 4.93
CA VAL A 447 15.88 24.61 3.85
C VAL A 447 17.29 25.15 3.62
N GLU A 448 17.76 25.06 2.37
CA GLU A 448 19.03 25.66 1.97
C GLU A 448 18.84 27.18 1.90
N ARG A 449 19.50 27.92 2.81
CA ARG A 449 19.43 29.38 2.84
C ARG A 449 20.25 29.96 1.70
N THR A 450 19.72 31.05 1.12
CA THR A 450 20.36 31.77 0.03
C THR A 450 21.14 32.99 0.54
N ARG A 451 21.71 33.77 -0.39
CA ARG A 451 22.21 35.10 -0.07
C ARG A 451 21.10 35.91 0.57
N GLN A 452 21.39 36.57 1.69
CA GLN A 452 20.47 37.51 2.29
C GLN A 452 20.49 38.84 1.53
N TYR A 453 19.33 39.30 1.14
CA TYR A 453 19.12 40.62 0.52
C TYR A 453 18.72 41.65 1.58
N LYS A 454 19.15 42.89 1.42
CA LYS A 454 18.57 43.98 2.22
C LYS A 454 17.17 44.30 1.74
N ALA A 455 16.30 44.81 2.61
CA ALA A 455 14.91 45.12 2.28
C ALA A 455 14.74 46.03 1.06
N HIS A 456 15.71 46.91 0.77
CA HIS A 456 15.72 47.81 -0.40
C HIS A 456 16.42 47.19 -1.64
N GLU A 457 17.00 46.01 -1.52
CA GLU A 457 17.68 45.28 -2.60
C GLU A 457 16.85 44.06 -3.07
N VAL A 458 15.55 44.04 -2.76
CA VAL A 458 14.66 42.96 -3.17
C VAL A 458 14.69 42.80 -4.69
N PRO A 459 14.91 41.54 -5.21
CA PRO A 459 14.95 41.33 -6.65
C PRO A 459 13.65 41.78 -7.33
N ASP A 460 13.79 42.26 -8.58
CA ASP A 460 12.65 42.66 -9.39
C ASP A 460 11.58 41.56 -9.46
N GLY A 461 10.31 41.93 -9.41
CA GLY A 461 9.18 41.00 -9.44
C GLY A 461 8.87 40.26 -8.11
N MET A 462 9.58 40.60 -7.04
CA MET A 462 9.29 40.09 -5.69
C MET A 462 8.69 41.17 -4.78
N VAL A 463 8.01 40.75 -3.71
CA VAL A 463 7.54 41.59 -2.63
C VAL A 463 8.23 41.19 -1.31
N ALA A 464 8.70 42.20 -0.57
CA ALA A 464 9.25 41.98 0.78
C ALA A 464 8.12 41.78 1.79
N ILE A 465 8.28 40.79 2.65
CA ILE A 465 7.37 40.47 3.74
C ILE A 465 8.17 40.49 5.05
N ALA A 466 7.70 41.27 5.98
CA ALA A 466 8.33 41.38 7.31
C ALA A 466 8.17 40.07 8.08
N GLY A 467 9.17 39.77 8.94
CA GLY A 467 9.07 38.67 9.89
C GLY A 467 7.88 38.79 10.82
N VAL A 468 7.29 37.67 11.17
CA VAL A 468 6.09 37.61 11.98
C VAL A 468 6.03 36.31 12.79
N SER A 469 5.54 36.43 14.03
CA SER A 469 5.08 35.27 14.82
C SER A 469 3.56 35.22 14.76
N LEU A 470 3.02 34.10 14.35
CA LEU A 470 1.57 33.94 14.18
C LEU A 470 1.12 32.53 14.49
N ARG A 471 -0.16 32.41 14.83
CA ARG A 471 -0.85 31.14 14.96
C ARG A 471 -1.46 30.76 13.61
N MET A 472 -0.86 29.77 12.95
CA MET A 472 -1.23 29.35 11.61
C MET A 472 -2.11 28.12 11.64
N LYS A 473 -3.27 28.18 10.96
CA LYS A 473 -4.15 27.05 10.70
C LYS A 473 -3.75 26.42 9.39
N THR A 474 -3.67 25.07 9.37
CA THR A 474 -3.47 24.28 8.15
C THR A 474 -4.63 23.33 7.98
N GLU A 475 -5.22 23.27 6.80
CA GLU A 475 -6.23 22.29 6.39
C GLU A 475 -5.63 21.29 5.41
N TYR A 476 -6.08 20.04 5.49
CA TYR A 476 -5.73 19.01 4.52
C TYR A 476 -6.87 17.99 4.41
N ARG A 477 -6.95 17.28 3.30
CA ARG A 477 -7.88 16.16 3.19
C ARG A 477 -7.27 14.94 3.87
N ASN A 478 -7.99 14.35 4.81
CA ASN A 478 -7.58 13.10 5.43
C ASN A 478 -7.68 11.96 4.41
N ARG A 479 -6.53 11.40 4.06
CA ARG A 479 -6.40 10.30 3.12
C ARG A 479 -5.67 9.14 3.78
N GLU A 480 -5.67 7.97 3.15
CA GLU A 480 -4.96 6.80 3.65
C GLU A 480 -3.45 7.04 3.78
N CYS A 481 -2.87 7.88 2.92
CA CYS A 481 -1.48 8.30 3.05
C CYS A 481 -1.21 9.25 4.22
N GLY A 482 -2.23 9.56 5.03
CA GLY A 482 -2.10 10.51 6.14
C GLY A 482 -1.66 11.90 5.72
N PHE A 483 -1.15 12.66 6.69
CA PHE A 483 -0.41 13.90 6.47
C PHE A 483 0.95 13.76 7.18
N TYR A 484 1.68 14.79 7.48
CA TYR A 484 2.89 14.69 8.30
C TYR A 484 2.55 14.72 9.79
N ASP A 485 3.48 14.24 10.64
CA ASP A 485 3.31 14.29 12.08
C ASP A 485 3.11 15.74 12.55
N VAL A 486 1.96 15.97 13.15
CA VAL A 486 1.59 17.27 13.71
C VAL A 486 1.81 17.20 15.21
N PRO A 487 2.55 18.15 15.82
CA PRO A 487 2.76 18.18 17.26
C PRO A 487 1.43 18.09 18.03
N GLY A 488 1.35 17.12 18.95
CA GLY A 488 0.15 16.90 19.78
C GLY A 488 -0.96 16.07 19.15
N GLN A 489 -0.84 15.65 17.89
CA GLN A 489 -1.73 14.67 17.29
C GLN A 489 -1.04 13.29 17.25
N LYS A 490 -1.73 12.28 17.76
CA LYS A 490 -1.29 10.89 17.50
C LYS A 490 -1.58 10.57 16.05
N PRO A 491 -0.63 9.95 15.29
CA PRO A 491 -0.95 9.40 13.98
C PRO A 491 -2.19 8.52 14.14
N PRO A 492 -3.19 8.62 13.27
CA PRO A 492 -4.34 7.74 13.34
C PRO A 492 -3.85 6.31 13.15
N ALA A 493 -4.10 5.46 14.13
CA ALA A 493 -3.78 4.03 14.07
C ALA A 493 -4.58 3.31 12.96
N GLN A 494 -5.62 3.95 12.46
CA GLN A 494 -6.44 3.54 11.31
C GLN A 494 -7.06 4.78 10.68
N PRO A 495 -7.34 4.80 9.38
CA PRO A 495 -8.22 5.81 8.82
C PRO A 495 -9.56 5.67 9.54
N SER A 496 -9.75 6.53 10.53
CA SER A 496 -11.01 6.63 11.26
C SER A 496 -12.11 7.01 10.25
N GLY A 497 -13.38 6.97 10.63
CA GLY A 497 -14.53 7.38 9.79
C GLY A 497 -14.47 8.83 9.26
N ASN A 498 -13.30 9.46 9.27
CA ASN A 498 -12.99 10.76 8.71
C ASN A 498 -12.19 10.71 7.40
N ILE A 499 -11.95 9.54 6.82
CA ILE A 499 -11.29 9.42 5.52
C ILE A 499 -12.05 10.26 4.47
N HIS A 500 -11.34 10.93 3.60
CA HIS A 500 -11.81 11.88 2.58
C HIS A 500 -12.40 13.20 3.13
N LYS A 501 -12.45 13.40 4.44
CA LYS A 501 -12.88 14.67 5.02
C LYS A 501 -11.72 15.64 5.13
N VAL A 502 -12.04 16.93 4.96
CA VAL A 502 -11.08 17.99 5.28
C VAL A 502 -11.00 18.11 6.80
N VAL A 503 -9.79 18.05 7.30
CA VAL A 503 -9.44 18.22 8.72
C VAL A 503 -8.41 19.32 8.86
N SER A 504 -8.24 19.84 10.07
CA SER A 504 -7.32 20.94 10.30
C SER A 504 -6.59 20.83 11.63
N PHE A 505 -5.43 21.44 11.69
CA PHE A 505 -4.69 21.69 12.93
C PHE A 505 -4.16 23.12 12.94
N THR A 506 -3.68 23.55 14.11
CA THR A 506 -3.10 24.88 14.30
C THR A 506 -1.78 24.76 15.02
N ARG A 507 -0.80 25.56 14.59
CA ARG A 507 0.55 25.61 15.18
C ARG A 507 1.05 27.05 15.29
N GLU A 508 1.94 27.31 16.24
CA GLU A 508 2.70 28.55 16.30
C GLU A 508 3.81 28.49 15.24
N VAL A 509 3.94 29.56 14.48
CA VAL A 509 4.92 29.70 13.39
C VAL A 509 5.64 31.01 13.55
N GLU A 510 6.96 30.96 13.43
CA GLU A 510 7.81 32.14 13.38
C GLU A 510 8.45 32.26 12.00
N LEU A 511 8.14 33.29 11.27
CA LEU A 511 8.70 33.61 9.96
C LEU A 511 9.75 34.71 10.12
N THR A 512 10.95 34.44 9.62
CA THR A 512 11.98 35.49 9.41
C THR A 512 11.58 36.35 8.21
N PRO A 513 12.09 37.60 8.10
CA PRO A 513 11.86 38.43 6.92
C PRO A 513 12.28 37.71 5.63
N TYR A 514 11.43 37.78 4.61
CA TYR A 514 11.68 37.14 3.30
C TYR A 514 11.06 37.95 2.17
N ALA A 515 11.48 37.71 0.96
CA ALA A 515 10.80 38.16 -0.25
C ALA A 515 10.23 36.98 -0.99
N ILE A 516 9.12 37.19 -1.70
CA ILE A 516 8.46 36.15 -2.50
C ILE A 516 8.08 36.73 -3.87
N ASP A 517 8.17 35.90 -4.93
CA ASP A 517 7.77 36.29 -6.27
C ASP A 517 6.28 36.66 -6.31
N LEU A 518 5.97 37.77 -7.00
CA LEU A 518 4.60 38.22 -7.20
C LEU A 518 3.76 37.27 -8.03
N THR A 519 4.40 36.49 -8.93
CA THR A 519 3.77 35.51 -9.81
C THR A 519 4.51 34.18 -9.76
N PRO A 520 3.90 33.07 -10.19
CA PRO A 520 4.63 31.88 -10.53
C PRO A 520 5.69 32.13 -11.61
N VAL A 521 6.75 31.32 -11.64
CA VAL A 521 7.78 31.38 -12.70
C VAL A 521 7.14 31.02 -14.03
N THR A 522 7.40 31.88 -15.04
CA THR A 522 6.82 31.72 -16.38
C THR A 522 7.69 30.85 -17.30
N ASN A 523 7.09 30.34 -18.39
CA ASN A 523 7.83 29.65 -19.43
C ASN A 523 8.97 30.52 -20.01
N ALA A 524 8.73 31.82 -20.25
CA ALA A 524 9.75 32.73 -20.78
C ALA A 524 10.95 32.85 -19.83
N GLN A 525 10.69 32.97 -18.52
CA GLN A 525 11.75 33.03 -17.51
C GLN A 525 12.53 31.70 -17.45
N TYR A 526 11.83 30.58 -17.61
CA TYR A 526 12.45 29.26 -17.58
C TYR A 526 13.31 29.00 -18.85
N VAL A 527 12.88 29.51 -20.03
CA VAL A 527 13.71 29.54 -21.27
C VAL A 527 15.03 30.24 -21.02
N GLU A 528 15.00 31.42 -20.37
CA GLU A 528 16.22 32.17 -20.08
C GLU A 528 17.16 31.43 -19.14
N PHE A 529 16.62 30.75 -18.11
CA PHE A 529 17.39 29.85 -17.27
C PHE A 529 18.09 28.76 -18.07
N LEU A 530 17.36 28.04 -18.92
CA LEU A 530 17.92 26.97 -19.74
C LEU A 530 19.01 27.49 -20.70
N ARG A 531 18.73 28.63 -21.33
CA ARG A 531 19.66 29.28 -22.25
C ARG A 531 20.98 29.69 -21.59
N ARG A 532 20.90 30.22 -20.35
CA ARG A 532 22.09 30.72 -19.63
C ARG A 532 22.91 29.62 -18.97
N THR A 533 22.27 28.56 -18.54
CA THR A 533 22.93 27.53 -17.74
C THR A 533 23.26 26.26 -18.52
N GLY A 534 22.52 26.01 -19.63
CA GLY A 534 22.56 24.71 -20.30
C GLY A 534 22.00 23.59 -19.42
N TYR A 535 21.12 23.93 -18.45
CA TYR A 535 20.58 22.96 -17.51
C TYR A 535 19.91 21.79 -18.24
N THR A 536 20.30 20.59 -17.82
CA THR A 536 19.70 19.32 -18.21
C THR A 536 19.43 18.55 -16.95
N PRO A 537 18.19 18.09 -16.69
CA PRO A 537 17.90 17.29 -15.51
C PRO A 537 18.64 15.95 -15.58
N ALA A 538 18.94 15.38 -14.43
CA ALA A 538 19.57 14.04 -14.35
C ALA A 538 18.69 12.97 -14.97
N ASP A 539 17.37 13.11 -14.85
CA ASP A 539 16.35 12.33 -15.52
C ASP A 539 15.48 13.27 -16.37
N SER A 540 15.39 13.03 -17.66
CA SER A 540 14.67 13.90 -18.61
C SER A 540 13.22 13.43 -18.88
N GLU A 541 12.77 12.35 -18.24
CA GLU A 541 11.43 11.81 -18.46
C GLU A 541 10.36 12.85 -18.09
N SER A 542 9.44 13.08 -19.00
CA SER A 542 8.39 14.11 -18.90
C SER A 542 8.86 15.56 -18.63
N PHE A 543 10.19 15.86 -18.70
CA PHE A 543 10.70 17.20 -18.52
C PHE A 543 10.20 18.13 -19.63
N LEU A 544 9.48 19.18 -19.26
CA LEU A 544 8.85 20.14 -20.17
C LEU A 544 8.05 19.45 -21.29
N LYS A 545 7.35 18.37 -20.96
CA LYS A 545 6.60 17.51 -21.90
C LYS A 545 5.64 18.26 -22.81
N HIS A 546 5.15 19.44 -22.38
CA HIS A 546 4.28 20.31 -23.19
C HIS A 546 5.05 21.16 -24.22
N TRP A 547 6.39 21.17 -24.18
CA TRP A 547 7.21 21.88 -25.16
C TRP A 547 7.48 20.96 -26.38
N HIS A 548 7.50 21.55 -27.58
CA HIS A 548 7.73 20.80 -28.81
C HIS A 548 9.22 20.84 -29.19
N ASN A 549 9.88 19.70 -29.22
CA ASN A 549 11.32 19.58 -29.53
C ASN A 549 12.20 20.51 -28.65
N GLY A 550 11.87 20.65 -27.38
CA GLY A 550 12.59 21.54 -26.45
C GLY A 550 12.32 23.03 -26.68
N GLN A 551 11.35 23.39 -27.52
CA GLN A 551 10.94 24.76 -27.73
C GLN A 551 9.60 25.06 -27.07
N MET A 552 9.55 26.16 -26.34
CA MET A 552 8.34 26.66 -25.72
C MET A 552 7.27 26.96 -26.79
N PRO A 553 6.02 26.50 -26.61
CA PRO A 553 4.93 26.82 -27.53
C PRO A 553 4.63 28.33 -27.54
N THR A 554 4.42 28.87 -28.73
CA THR A 554 4.04 30.27 -28.94
C THR A 554 2.72 30.58 -28.24
N GLY A 555 2.66 31.69 -27.49
CA GLY A 555 1.49 32.14 -26.75
C GLY A 555 1.43 31.61 -25.32
N LEU A 556 2.42 30.82 -24.90
CA LEU A 556 2.56 30.36 -23.51
C LEU A 556 3.72 31.03 -22.76
N GLU A 557 4.26 32.10 -23.30
CA GLU A 557 5.42 32.84 -22.75
C GLU A 557 5.19 33.25 -21.31
N ASP A 558 4.01 33.82 -21.03
CA ASP A 558 3.60 34.35 -19.73
C ASP A 558 2.80 33.33 -18.88
N HIS A 559 2.66 32.09 -19.33
CA HIS A 559 2.02 31.05 -18.53
C HIS A 559 3.02 30.45 -17.54
N PRO A 560 2.56 29.93 -16.38
CA PRO A 560 3.41 29.20 -15.44
C PRO A 560 4.13 28.06 -16.14
N VAL A 561 5.42 27.86 -15.86
CA VAL A 561 6.12 26.65 -16.28
C VAL A 561 5.59 25.46 -15.49
N VAL A 562 5.29 24.38 -16.22
CA VAL A 562 4.81 23.11 -15.67
C VAL A 562 5.63 21.95 -16.24
N TYR A 563 5.37 20.72 -15.85
CA TYR A 563 6.21 19.56 -16.17
C TYR A 563 7.67 19.75 -15.70
N VAL A 564 7.82 20.33 -14.53
CA VAL A 564 9.06 20.47 -13.77
C VAL A 564 8.88 19.79 -12.42
N ASP A 565 9.86 19.00 -11.99
CA ASP A 565 9.86 18.39 -10.67
C ASP A 565 10.45 19.34 -9.59
N LEU A 566 10.50 18.86 -8.35
CA LEU A 566 11.00 19.65 -7.23
C LEU A 566 12.48 20.04 -7.41
N GLU A 567 13.32 19.17 -8.00
CA GLU A 567 14.72 19.46 -8.22
C GLU A 567 14.95 20.42 -9.40
N ASP A 568 14.12 20.34 -10.45
CA ASP A 568 14.09 21.30 -11.57
C ASP A 568 13.75 22.71 -11.06
N ALA A 569 12.74 22.80 -10.17
CA ALA A 569 12.34 24.05 -9.55
C ALA A 569 13.44 24.62 -8.64
N ARG A 570 14.09 23.78 -7.84
CA ARG A 570 15.26 24.17 -7.02
C ARG A 570 16.45 24.61 -7.86
N ALA A 571 16.71 23.96 -8.98
CA ALA A 571 17.79 24.32 -9.89
C ALA A 571 17.60 25.73 -10.47
N TYR A 572 16.38 26.05 -10.91
CA TYR A 572 16.01 27.40 -11.33
C TYR A 572 16.19 28.41 -10.21
N ALA A 573 15.64 28.11 -9.02
CA ALA A 573 15.69 29.02 -7.89
C ALA A 573 17.14 29.34 -7.48
N ARG A 574 18.02 28.33 -7.40
CA ARG A 574 19.46 28.52 -7.12
C ARG A 574 20.14 29.41 -8.17
N TRP A 575 19.87 29.17 -9.45
CA TRP A 575 20.40 30.00 -10.53
C TRP A 575 19.97 31.47 -10.39
N ALA A 576 18.71 31.69 -10.03
CA ALA A 576 18.16 33.03 -9.81
C ALA A 576 18.64 33.67 -8.49
N GLY A 577 19.49 33.03 -7.69
CA GLY A 577 19.92 33.48 -6.37
C GLY A 577 18.81 33.41 -5.33
N LYS A 578 17.80 32.59 -5.55
CA LYS A 578 16.58 32.41 -4.77
C LYS A 578 16.49 30.97 -4.25
N ARG A 579 15.41 30.66 -3.52
CA ARG A 579 14.98 29.33 -3.11
C ARG A 579 13.47 29.19 -3.33
N LEU A 580 12.92 28.00 -3.09
CA LEU A 580 11.46 27.87 -3.00
C LEU A 580 10.96 28.41 -1.65
N PRO A 581 9.70 28.87 -1.54
CA PRO A 581 9.10 29.21 -0.25
C PRO A 581 8.81 27.95 0.57
N THR A 582 8.83 28.04 1.88
CA THR A 582 8.23 27.02 2.73
C THR A 582 6.70 27.08 2.62
N GLU A 583 5.99 26.04 3.10
CA GLU A 583 4.52 26.06 3.10
C GLU A 583 3.97 27.23 3.94
N GLU A 584 4.69 27.59 5.02
CA GLU A 584 4.30 28.66 5.91
C GLU A 584 4.50 30.05 5.25
N GLU A 585 5.65 30.26 4.61
CA GLU A 585 5.93 31.50 3.87
C GLU A 585 4.93 31.70 2.75
N TRP A 586 4.67 30.64 1.98
CA TRP A 586 3.69 30.67 0.90
C TRP A 586 2.29 30.98 1.43
N GLN A 587 1.86 30.30 2.49
CA GLN A 587 0.53 30.49 3.08
C GLN A 587 0.37 31.90 3.62
N TYR A 588 1.36 32.42 4.34
CA TYR A 588 1.30 33.76 4.87
C TYR A 588 1.25 34.83 3.76
N ALA A 589 2.04 34.67 2.70
CA ALA A 589 2.00 35.51 1.52
C ALA A 589 0.64 35.51 0.80
N ALA A 590 -0.08 34.38 0.84
CA ALA A 590 -1.39 34.24 0.24
C ALA A 590 -2.51 34.86 1.08
N GLN A 591 -2.51 34.60 2.40
CA GLN A 591 -3.64 34.94 3.27
C GLN A 591 -3.46 36.25 4.07
N GLY A 592 -2.24 36.76 4.21
CA GLY A 592 -1.94 37.89 5.07
C GLY A 592 -2.08 37.56 6.56
N GLY A 593 -2.10 38.64 7.39
CA GLY A 593 -2.16 38.51 8.85
C GLY A 593 -3.55 38.24 9.43
N ASP A 594 -4.61 38.34 8.64
CA ASP A 594 -6.00 38.14 9.10
C ASP A 594 -6.50 36.69 8.92
N GLY A 595 -5.67 35.80 8.33
CA GLY A 595 -5.99 34.39 8.21
C GLY A 595 -7.14 34.06 7.24
N ARG A 596 -7.38 34.92 6.24
CA ARG A 596 -8.44 34.77 5.24
C ARG A 596 -8.31 33.43 4.47
N ALA A 597 -9.46 32.91 4.02
CA ALA A 597 -9.53 31.63 3.33
C ALA A 597 -8.97 31.67 1.91
N TYR A 598 -9.19 32.77 1.21
CA TYR A 598 -8.70 33.01 -0.17
C TYR A 598 -7.93 34.32 -0.22
N PRO A 599 -7.07 34.56 -1.21
CA PRO A 599 -6.28 35.77 -1.29
C PRO A 599 -7.12 37.07 -1.21
N TRP A 600 -8.36 37.02 -1.65
CA TRP A 600 -9.32 38.15 -1.69
C TRP A 600 -10.32 38.18 -0.54
N GLY A 601 -10.39 37.19 0.36
CA GLY A 601 -11.34 37.18 1.48
C GLY A 601 -11.72 35.76 1.92
N ASN A 602 -12.88 35.61 2.58
CA ASN A 602 -13.31 34.36 3.18
C ASN A 602 -14.27 33.51 2.32
N ALA A 603 -14.77 34.05 1.22
CA ALA A 603 -15.64 33.33 0.30
C ALA A 603 -14.94 33.09 -1.04
N PHE A 604 -15.18 31.93 -1.65
CA PHE A 604 -14.76 31.68 -3.01
C PHE A 604 -15.58 32.54 -3.98
N GLU A 605 -14.91 33.25 -4.87
CA GLU A 605 -15.54 34.04 -5.91
C GLU A 605 -15.04 33.60 -7.29
N ALA A 606 -15.97 33.07 -8.09
CA ALA A 606 -15.65 32.66 -9.45
C ALA A 606 -15.14 33.82 -10.31
N GLY A 607 -14.11 33.61 -11.11
CA GLY A 607 -13.49 34.64 -11.94
C GLY A 607 -12.39 35.46 -11.27
N ARG A 608 -12.06 35.17 -9.99
CA ARG A 608 -10.87 35.73 -9.34
C ARG A 608 -9.61 34.87 -9.47
N CYS A 609 -9.74 33.71 -10.04
CA CYS A 609 -8.62 32.79 -10.32
C CYS A 609 -8.93 31.91 -11.53
N ASN A 610 -7.93 31.20 -12.03
CA ASN A 610 -8.13 30.14 -13.01
C ASN A 610 -8.69 28.90 -12.28
N ASP A 611 -9.99 28.69 -12.46
CA ASP A 611 -10.75 27.58 -11.85
C ASP A 611 -11.06 26.43 -12.82
N GLY A 612 -10.34 26.37 -13.95
CA GLY A 612 -10.45 25.32 -14.97
C GLY A 612 -11.35 25.67 -16.15
N ARG A 613 -12.08 26.79 -16.13
CA ARG A 613 -12.92 27.23 -17.27
C ARG A 613 -12.09 27.55 -18.51
N ALA A 614 -10.82 27.87 -18.36
CA ALA A 614 -9.89 28.11 -19.48
C ALA A 614 -9.40 26.81 -20.15
N GLY A 615 -9.64 25.64 -19.54
CA GLY A 615 -9.22 24.33 -20.08
C GLY A 615 -7.72 24.02 -19.96
N GLY A 616 -6.92 24.88 -19.34
CA GLY A 616 -5.48 24.76 -19.14
C GLY A 616 -4.96 25.87 -18.23
N THR A 617 -3.63 26.05 -18.19
CA THR A 617 -3.03 27.21 -17.51
C THR A 617 -3.44 28.53 -18.19
N THR A 618 -3.43 29.61 -17.43
CA THR A 618 -3.58 30.99 -17.96
C THR A 618 -2.31 31.78 -17.73
N ALA A 619 -2.12 32.87 -18.47
CA ALA A 619 -1.02 33.78 -18.21
C ALA A 619 -1.03 34.25 -16.76
N VAL A 620 0.15 34.37 -16.16
CA VAL A 620 0.29 34.85 -14.76
C VAL A 620 -0.30 36.26 -14.65
N ALA A 621 -0.85 36.58 -13.48
CA ALA A 621 -1.49 37.83 -13.21
C ALA A 621 -2.75 38.14 -14.06
N ALA A 622 -3.29 37.19 -14.81
CA ALA A 622 -4.52 37.40 -15.61
C ALA A 622 -5.73 37.76 -14.75
N TYR A 623 -5.74 37.41 -13.48
CA TYR A 623 -6.83 37.66 -12.54
C TYR A 623 -6.46 38.71 -11.51
N ALA A 624 -6.47 39.98 -11.94
CA ALA A 624 -6.04 41.12 -11.09
C ALA A 624 -6.82 41.27 -9.78
N GLN A 625 -8.08 40.82 -9.74
CA GLN A 625 -8.92 40.82 -8.54
C GLN A 625 -8.62 39.66 -7.57
N GLY A 626 -7.76 38.72 -7.97
CA GLY A 626 -7.35 37.56 -7.18
C GLY A 626 -6.07 37.75 -6.38
N ARG A 627 -5.54 38.97 -6.32
CA ARG A 627 -4.30 39.30 -5.59
C ARG A 627 -4.42 39.07 -4.09
N SER A 628 -3.33 38.59 -3.50
CA SER A 628 -3.18 38.51 -2.04
C SER A 628 -3.00 39.93 -1.41
N PRO A 629 -3.10 40.06 -0.08
CA PRO A 629 -2.84 41.31 0.62
C PRO A 629 -1.45 41.92 0.35
N PHE A 630 -0.46 41.05 0.05
CA PHE A 630 0.89 41.46 -0.32
C PHE A 630 1.08 41.68 -1.82
N GLY A 631 0.01 41.54 -2.61
CA GLY A 631 0.04 41.77 -4.06
C GLY A 631 0.42 40.55 -4.90
N CYS A 632 0.62 39.38 -4.32
CA CYS A 632 0.93 38.15 -5.05
C CYS A 632 -0.28 37.68 -5.85
N TYR A 633 -0.03 37.26 -7.10
CA TYR A 633 -1.03 36.70 -8.01
C TYR A 633 -1.01 35.18 -7.99
N ASP A 634 -2.08 34.57 -8.49
CA ASP A 634 -2.21 33.11 -8.70
C ASP A 634 -1.95 32.28 -7.44
N MET A 635 -2.20 32.86 -6.24
CA MET A 635 -2.12 32.14 -4.96
C MET A 635 -3.34 31.23 -4.72
N CYS A 636 -4.21 31.06 -5.71
CA CYS A 636 -5.37 30.19 -5.70
C CYS A 636 -5.69 29.79 -7.14
N GLY A 637 -5.67 28.51 -7.45
CA GLY A 637 -5.90 27.99 -8.82
C GLY A 637 -4.69 28.15 -9.74
N ASN A 638 -4.90 28.03 -11.03
CA ASN A 638 -3.92 28.02 -12.10
C ASN A 638 -3.01 26.78 -12.03
N THR A 639 -1.98 26.80 -11.17
CA THR A 639 -1.10 25.64 -10.92
C THR A 639 -0.89 25.42 -9.44
N TRP A 640 -0.80 24.17 -9.00
CA TRP A 640 -0.15 23.82 -7.74
C TRP A 640 1.28 24.37 -7.73
N GLU A 641 1.78 24.69 -6.57
CA GLU A 641 3.14 25.19 -6.44
C GLU A 641 3.98 24.35 -5.49
N TRP A 642 5.20 23.99 -5.96
CA TRP A 642 6.23 23.36 -5.15
C TRP A 642 6.65 24.27 -4.00
N THR A 643 6.85 23.67 -2.82
CA THR A 643 7.45 24.35 -1.65
C THR A 643 8.74 23.64 -1.21
N GLU A 644 9.53 24.28 -0.33
CA GLU A 644 10.65 23.63 0.34
C GLU A 644 10.24 22.68 1.48
N SER A 645 8.95 22.57 1.76
CA SER A 645 8.44 21.69 2.82
C SER A 645 8.43 20.23 2.36
N GLU A 646 9.63 19.69 2.15
CA GLU A 646 9.88 18.30 1.82
C GLU A 646 10.15 17.50 3.10
N ARG A 647 9.55 16.30 3.20
CA ARG A 647 9.74 15.38 4.31
C ARG A 647 10.05 13.98 3.79
N GLY A 648 10.77 13.20 4.58
CA GLY A 648 11.06 11.80 4.27
C GLY A 648 11.42 11.00 5.50
N ASP A 649 11.22 9.70 5.44
CA ASP A 649 11.51 8.73 6.50
C ASP A 649 12.55 7.68 6.08
N GLY A 650 13.17 7.87 4.91
CA GLY A 650 14.12 6.92 4.30
C GLY A 650 13.45 5.78 3.52
N ARG A 651 12.11 5.76 3.48
CA ARG A 651 11.27 4.89 2.63
C ARG A 651 10.41 5.70 1.69
N THR A 652 9.77 6.73 2.20
CA THR A 652 8.89 7.60 1.44
C THR A 652 9.36 9.05 1.55
N ARG A 653 9.27 9.79 0.46
CA ARG A 653 9.43 11.24 0.42
C ARG A 653 8.13 11.88 -0.02
N PHE A 654 7.83 13.03 0.50
CA PHE A 654 6.75 13.86 -0.01
C PHE A 654 7.07 15.34 0.13
N CYS A 655 6.41 16.13 -0.71
CA CYS A 655 6.44 17.59 -0.65
C CYS A 655 5.02 18.12 -0.39
N VAL A 656 4.94 19.26 0.29
CA VAL A 656 3.68 19.98 0.45
C VAL A 656 3.49 20.89 -0.76
N LEU A 657 2.34 20.74 -1.43
CA LEU A 657 1.90 21.65 -2.50
C LEU A 657 0.85 22.63 -1.99
N LYS A 658 0.83 23.83 -2.58
CA LYS A 658 -0.07 24.91 -2.21
C LYS A 658 -0.83 25.45 -3.42
N GLY A 659 -1.98 26.12 -3.17
CA GLY A 659 -2.72 26.94 -4.12
C GLY A 659 -3.82 26.21 -4.91
N GLY A 660 -3.65 24.94 -5.20
CA GLY A 660 -4.53 24.23 -6.12
C GLY A 660 -4.23 24.52 -7.59
N SER A 661 -4.97 23.94 -8.50
CA SER A 661 -4.76 24.12 -9.95
C SER A 661 -6.06 24.33 -10.71
N TYR A 662 -5.94 24.51 -12.03
CA TYR A 662 -7.10 24.56 -12.92
C TYR A 662 -7.80 23.21 -13.08
N TYR A 663 -7.10 22.09 -12.86
CA TYR A 663 -7.61 20.74 -13.08
C TYR A 663 -8.29 20.16 -11.85
N LYS A 664 -9.41 19.47 -12.06
CA LYS A 664 -10.11 18.69 -11.04
C LYS A 664 -10.72 17.44 -11.66
N ALA A 665 -10.23 16.29 -11.28
CA ALA A 665 -10.88 15.02 -11.60
C ALA A 665 -12.25 14.91 -10.89
N LYS A 666 -13.20 14.20 -11.50
CA LYS A 666 -14.59 14.10 -11.02
C LYS A 666 -15.03 12.64 -10.97
N GLY A 667 -15.91 12.34 -10.01
CA GLY A 667 -16.59 11.03 -9.95
C GLY A 667 -16.10 10.08 -8.89
N SER A 668 -14.99 10.38 -8.19
CA SER A 668 -14.50 9.55 -7.08
C SER A 668 -13.90 10.41 -5.96
N ASP A 669 -14.17 10.04 -4.71
CA ASP A 669 -13.52 10.63 -3.55
C ASP A 669 -12.07 10.17 -3.37
N TRP A 670 -11.66 9.15 -4.13
CA TRP A 670 -10.29 8.62 -4.12
C TRP A 670 -9.29 9.48 -4.90
N TYR A 671 -9.74 10.39 -5.77
CA TYR A 671 -8.83 11.29 -6.47
C TYR A 671 -8.09 12.22 -5.51
N ALA A 672 -6.87 12.61 -5.89
CA ALA A 672 -6.17 13.70 -5.24
C ALA A 672 -7.00 14.99 -5.29
N ASP A 673 -6.69 15.91 -4.38
CA ASP A 673 -7.36 17.20 -4.38
C ASP A 673 -7.11 17.94 -5.69
N GLY A 674 -8.11 18.61 -6.20
CA GLY A 674 -8.02 19.35 -7.44
C GLY A 674 -8.85 20.64 -7.40
N GLY A 675 -8.70 21.47 -8.43
CA GLY A 675 -9.29 22.79 -8.52
C GLY A 675 -8.60 23.83 -7.61
N PRO A 676 -9.10 25.08 -7.60
CA PRO A 676 -8.62 26.12 -6.71
C PRO A 676 -8.76 25.72 -5.24
N GLN A 677 -7.74 26.01 -4.45
CA GLN A 677 -7.72 25.68 -3.02
C GLN A 677 -7.65 26.93 -2.15
N ARG A 678 -8.09 26.80 -0.91
CA ARG A 678 -7.93 27.80 0.13
C ARG A 678 -6.45 28.04 0.43
N CYS A 679 -6.08 29.21 0.91
CA CYS A 679 -4.70 29.53 1.30
C CYS A 679 -4.16 28.61 2.40
N ASP A 680 -5.02 28.23 3.36
CA ASP A 680 -4.69 27.33 4.47
C ASP A 680 -4.71 25.85 4.10
N PHE A 681 -5.07 25.49 2.86
CA PHE A 681 -5.07 24.11 2.39
C PHE A 681 -3.66 23.68 1.96
N SER A 682 -3.26 22.48 2.37
CA SER A 682 -1.99 21.84 2.01
C SER A 682 -2.25 20.47 1.43
N ALA A 683 -1.68 20.18 0.28
CA ALA A 683 -1.74 18.85 -0.33
C ALA A 683 -0.43 18.10 -0.09
N LYS A 684 -0.52 16.87 0.43
CA LYS A 684 0.63 15.94 0.51
C LYS A 684 0.85 15.29 -0.85
N PHE A 685 1.97 15.60 -1.49
CA PHE A 685 2.37 15.03 -2.76
C PHE A 685 3.50 14.02 -2.55
N LEU A 686 3.22 12.74 -2.72
CA LEU A 686 4.22 11.69 -2.62
C LEU A 686 5.21 11.82 -3.79
N LEU A 687 6.47 12.05 -3.48
CA LEU A 687 7.55 12.06 -4.46
C LEU A 687 7.90 10.63 -4.83
N MET A 688 7.80 10.30 -6.11
CA MET A 688 8.10 8.97 -6.61
C MET A 688 9.40 9.00 -7.41
N TRP A 689 9.31 9.57 -8.61
CA TRP A 689 10.43 9.68 -9.51
C TRP A 689 10.14 10.78 -10.54
N PRO A 690 11.17 11.38 -11.13
CA PRO A 690 11.01 12.64 -11.89
C PRO A 690 9.91 12.61 -12.96
N GLY A 691 9.83 11.54 -13.77
CA GLY A 691 8.85 11.44 -14.84
C GLY A 691 7.40 11.49 -14.36
N LEU A 692 7.10 10.89 -13.20
CA LEU A 692 5.78 10.95 -12.56
C LEU A 692 5.56 12.23 -11.78
N ASP A 693 6.61 12.79 -11.18
CA ASP A 693 6.51 14.02 -10.37
C ASP A 693 6.24 15.25 -11.25
N ARG A 694 6.66 15.23 -12.52
CA ARG A 694 6.40 16.26 -13.51
C ARG A 694 4.96 16.18 -14.02
N CYS A 695 4.11 17.07 -13.52
CA CYS A 695 2.68 17.15 -13.80
C CYS A 695 2.34 18.37 -14.65
N ALA A 696 1.27 18.27 -15.45
CA ALA A 696 0.72 19.38 -16.24
C ALA A 696 0.17 20.53 -15.39
N THR A 697 0.02 20.30 -14.09
CA THR A 697 -0.70 21.20 -13.17
C THR A 697 0.17 21.70 -12.02
N ILE A 698 1.47 21.38 -12.03
CA ILE A 698 2.39 21.79 -10.95
C ILE A 698 3.48 22.67 -11.51
N GLY A 699 3.57 23.88 -11.00
CA GLY A 699 4.62 24.86 -11.23
C GLY A 699 5.24 25.30 -9.91
N PHE A 700 5.82 26.50 -9.86
CA PHE A 700 6.46 27.03 -8.65
C PHE A 700 6.65 28.53 -8.72
N ARG A 701 6.86 29.13 -7.56
CA ARG A 701 7.43 30.50 -7.41
C ARG A 701 8.63 30.45 -6.48
N CYS A 702 9.44 31.52 -6.47
CA CYS A 702 10.62 31.58 -5.62
C CYS A 702 10.40 32.50 -4.42
N ALA A 703 11.21 32.27 -3.38
CA ALA A 703 11.42 33.14 -2.24
C ALA A 703 12.90 33.49 -2.11
N ALA A 704 13.21 34.53 -1.35
CA ALA A 704 14.58 34.93 -1.01
C ALA A 704 14.66 35.37 0.45
N ASP A 705 15.78 35.08 1.11
CA ASP A 705 15.98 35.50 2.49
C ASP A 705 16.30 37.01 2.55
N LEU A 706 15.68 37.71 3.48
CA LEU A 706 16.01 39.10 3.77
C LEU A 706 16.85 39.20 5.05
N ALA A 707 17.79 40.13 5.04
CA ALA A 707 18.54 40.45 6.24
C ALA A 707 17.59 40.97 7.34
N HIS A 708 17.79 40.56 8.56
CA HIS A 708 17.19 41.23 9.69
C HIS A 708 17.73 42.66 9.70
N ASP A 709 16.83 43.63 9.68
CA ASP A 709 17.21 44.97 10.10
C ASP A 709 17.52 44.90 11.60
N GLY A 710 18.76 44.48 11.93
CA GLY A 710 19.28 44.56 13.26
C GLY A 710 19.35 46.07 13.57
N GLY A 711 18.52 46.52 14.47
CA GLY A 711 18.71 47.84 15.03
C GLY A 711 20.14 47.98 15.51
N GLU A 712 20.83 48.99 15.04
CA GLU A 712 22.11 49.45 15.59
C GLU A 712 21.95 49.75 17.10
#